data_74ca4ce4364f85de32f190bccfaf93ff
#
_entry.id   74ca4ce4364f85de32f190bccfaf93ff
#
_cell.length_a   1.000
_cell.length_b   1.000
_cell.length_c   1.000
_cell.angle_alpha   90.00
_cell.angle_beta   90.00
_cell.angle_gamma   90.00
#
_symmetry.space_group_name_H-M   'P 1'
#
loop_
_entity.id
_entity.type
_entity.pdbx_description
1 polymer ?
#
loop_
_entity_poly.entity_id
_entity_poly.type
_entity_poly.pdbx_seq_one_letter_code
_entity_poly.pdbx_strand_id
1 'polypeptide(L)'
;MQQKLLGLPACDVYNSRESQPRREITMNRIGGLVLLFSLSSSLFISAQQQQSSKPPYLDSTLSVEQRVDDLVSRMTLEEKASQMQDVAPAIPRLGIPAYNWWNEGLHGVARAGHATVFPQAIGLAATWDTSLMHRTADVISTEARAKHNDAIAHDRHDRYYGLTFWSPNINIFRDPRWGRGQETYGEDPFLTGRMAVAFVTGLQGDNPNYFKVIATPKHYAVHSGPETLRHRFDVPFSAHDFEDTFSPAFRAAITEGKAHSMMCAYNAVGGVPACASRQLYDYVRHKWGFPGYAVSDCWAVTDIFAGHGYVTTRDQAAALAVKAGTDLSCGPEYEDIPGAVRNRLLSMEDVDRAVKRLFEARFRLGMFDPPESVPYSKITISQNDTPQHRELALMTALESIVLLKNERGILPLKKVKTIAVVGPTANHEEVLLGNYNGEPSKFTTPLQGIRERFQDARVLFAEGSLLTETAAVPVPSSVLRNGAENGLRGEYFSSTGLQGPVAAQRTDASVDFRWNNEPPASGVPAKNFSVRWTGELVPSATGEYRLGVNADNGVRLYLDDRAIIDDWNSSGERTLATPVRLEAGHAYKLRMEYFHTDWESAAQLVWEPPTMLPDAIAAAKQADVVVAFVGLTAQMEGEESAFSSPGFFGGDRTDLDLPRTQQKMLEALAATGKPLVVVLTSGSALAVNWAQAHANAILEAWYPGEEGGIAIARVLAGDYNPAGRLPVTFYKSVAQLPPFESYSMSGRTYRYFQGEPLYPFGYGLSYTKFTYSNLRASSPEVSTSTTISVDVTNSGSIAGDEVVQLYLSHPSVDGAPIRALAGFQRVHLEPGKQTTVTFQPTQREWSLVDADGKRRLVPGAVTVWVGGGQPVAISGLPSAAGLQASLNITSSATLPD
;
A
#
# COMPACT_ATOMS: atom_id res chain seq x y z
N MET A 1 -27.23 19.39 -28.07
CA MET A 1 -28.32 18.74 -27.32
C MET A 1 -27.77 18.46 -25.92
N GLN A 2 -28.13 19.32 -24.97
CA GLN A 2 -27.62 19.31 -23.60
C GLN A 2 -28.19 18.11 -22.81
N GLN A 3 -27.37 17.23 -22.30
CA GLN A 3 -27.76 16.32 -21.22
C GLN A 3 -27.21 16.86 -19.90
N LYS A 4 -28.13 17.14 -19.00
CA LYS A 4 -27.87 17.53 -17.61
C LYS A 4 -27.16 16.39 -16.88
N LEU A 5 -25.95 16.62 -16.42
CA LEU A 5 -25.31 15.83 -15.37
C LEU A 5 -26.03 16.14 -14.06
N LEU A 6 -26.73 15.16 -13.54
CA LEU A 6 -27.25 15.14 -12.18
C LEU A 6 -26.08 14.96 -11.22
N GLY A 7 -25.71 16.04 -10.54
CA GLY A 7 -24.84 15.98 -9.38
C GLY A 7 -25.55 15.25 -8.24
N LEU A 8 -24.99 14.15 -7.80
CA LEU A 8 -25.34 13.56 -6.52
C LEU A 8 -24.66 14.39 -5.43
N PRO A 9 -25.38 14.81 -4.36
CA PRO A 9 -24.77 15.53 -3.28
C PRO A 9 -23.90 14.58 -2.43
N ALA A 10 -22.74 15.06 -2.03
CA ALA A 10 -21.97 14.46 -0.95
C ALA A 10 -22.87 14.28 0.28
N CYS A 11 -22.90 13.07 0.84
CA CYS A 11 -23.65 12.78 2.05
C CYS A 11 -23.03 13.47 3.27
N ASP A 12 -23.42 14.72 3.51
CA ASP A 12 -23.35 15.33 4.83
C ASP A 12 -24.64 14.99 5.58
N VAL A 13 -24.66 13.91 6.33
CA VAL A 13 -25.62 13.70 7.41
C VAL A 13 -24.99 12.79 8.46
N TYR A 14 -24.40 13.35 9.47
CA TYR A 14 -24.48 12.84 10.85
C TYR A 14 -23.77 13.82 11.80
N ASN A 15 -24.49 14.81 12.24
CA ASN A 15 -24.24 15.45 13.54
C ASN A 15 -25.55 16.03 14.06
N SER A 16 -26.09 15.41 15.06
CA SER A 16 -26.79 16.08 16.17
C SER A 16 -27.50 15.05 17.05
N ARG A 17 -26.92 14.69 18.15
CA ARG A 17 -27.65 14.44 19.40
C ARG A 17 -26.92 15.12 20.52
N GLU A 18 -27.47 16.28 20.90
CA GLU A 18 -27.13 17.00 22.10
C GLU A 18 -27.36 16.11 23.34
N SER A 19 -26.35 16.00 24.18
CA SER A 19 -26.45 15.46 25.52
C SER A 19 -26.88 16.59 26.48
N GLN A 20 -28.08 16.48 27.01
CA GLN A 20 -28.53 17.34 28.12
C GLN A 20 -27.83 16.96 29.44
N PRO A 21 -27.54 17.94 30.31
CA PRO A 21 -26.80 17.71 31.53
C PRO A 21 -27.69 17.06 32.62
N ARG A 22 -27.15 16.04 33.27
CA ARG A 22 -27.76 15.46 34.49
C ARG A 22 -27.63 16.46 35.67
N ARG A 23 -28.73 16.80 36.28
CA ARG A 23 -28.82 17.54 37.57
C ARG A 23 -28.35 16.61 38.69
N GLU A 24 -27.39 17.09 39.46
CA GLU A 24 -27.06 16.57 40.79
C GLU A 24 -28.17 16.87 41.76
N ILE A 25 -28.61 15.84 42.48
CA ILE A 25 -29.50 16.00 43.67
C ILE A 25 -28.65 15.67 44.90
N THR A 26 -28.33 16.69 45.62
CA THR A 26 -27.79 16.61 46.98
C THR A 26 -28.89 16.22 47.96
N MET A 27 -28.68 15.14 48.72
CA MET A 27 -29.49 14.82 49.90
C MET A 27 -28.67 14.90 51.19
N ASN A 28 -29.13 15.76 52.05
CA ASN A 28 -28.62 16.04 53.39
C ASN A 28 -28.92 14.86 54.38
N ARG A 29 -28.01 14.73 55.33
CA ARG A 29 -28.06 13.94 56.54
C ARG A 29 -29.14 14.40 57.50
N ILE A 30 -29.83 13.43 58.16
CA ILE A 30 -30.25 13.57 59.53
C ILE A 30 -30.28 12.17 60.13
N GLY A 31 -29.71 12.03 61.34
CA GLY A 31 -29.54 10.78 62.08
C GLY A 31 -30.72 10.42 62.97
N GLY A 32 -30.68 9.25 63.52
CA GLY A 32 -31.65 8.75 64.52
C GLY A 32 -31.36 7.34 64.96
N LEU A 33 -30.75 7.23 66.12
CA LEU A 33 -30.40 6.03 66.91
C LEU A 33 -31.63 5.55 67.65
N VAL A 34 -32.02 4.28 67.55
CA VAL A 34 -32.73 3.51 68.59
C VAL A 34 -32.35 2.03 68.58
N LEU A 35 -31.76 1.57 69.62
CA LEU A 35 -31.62 0.16 70.04
C LEU A 35 -32.98 -0.39 70.48
N LEU A 36 -33.26 -1.67 70.24
CA LEU A 36 -33.76 -2.64 71.22
C LEU A 36 -33.79 -4.10 70.71
N PHE A 37 -33.45 -4.93 71.65
CA PHE A 37 -33.34 -6.44 71.67
C PHE A 37 -34.61 -7.16 71.31
N SER A 38 -34.53 -8.40 70.68
CA SER A 38 -34.77 -9.67 71.37
C SER A 38 -34.85 -10.85 70.38
N LEU A 39 -34.04 -11.85 70.60
CA LEU A 39 -34.19 -13.32 70.63
C LEU A 39 -34.83 -14.07 69.44
N SER A 40 -33.98 -14.92 68.88
CA SER A 40 -34.10 -16.34 68.61
C SER A 40 -35.15 -16.87 67.63
N SER A 41 -34.67 -17.37 66.50
CA SER A 41 -34.94 -18.73 66.04
C SER A 41 -33.97 -19.12 64.92
N SER A 42 -33.15 -20.11 65.17
CA SER A 42 -32.20 -20.73 64.21
C SER A 42 -32.96 -21.47 63.12
N LEU A 43 -32.87 -20.93 61.92
CA LEU A 43 -33.06 -21.68 60.71
C LEU A 43 -31.78 -21.53 59.88
N PHE A 44 -30.98 -22.60 59.94
CA PHE A 44 -29.86 -22.78 59.01
C PHE A 44 -30.45 -22.90 57.61
N ILE A 45 -30.49 -21.77 56.87
CA ILE A 45 -30.55 -21.82 55.42
C ILE A 45 -29.09 -21.80 54.96
N SER A 46 -28.59 -22.97 54.58
CA SER A 46 -27.36 -23.10 53.81
C SER A 46 -27.55 -22.30 52.50
N ALA A 47 -27.16 -21.05 52.52
CA ALA A 47 -26.84 -20.33 51.28
C ALA A 47 -25.63 -21.05 50.69
N GLN A 48 -25.84 -22.05 49.85
CA GLN A 48 -24.84 -22.47 48.89
C GLN A 48 -24.49 -21.21 48.09
N GLN A 49 -23.33 -20.60 48.37
CA GLN A 49 -22.67 -19.74 47.43
C GLN A 49 -22.53 -20.58 46.17
N GLN A 50 -23.44 -20.38 45.22
CA GLN A 50 -23.18 -20.73 43.83
C GLN A 50 -21.93 -19.93 43.45
N GLN A 51 -20.78 -20.57 43.57
CA GLN A 51 -19.60 -20.12 42.81
C GLN A 51 -20.09 -20.08 41.37
N SER A 52 -20.32 -18.87 40.87
CA SER A 52 -20.63 -18.68 39.46
C SER A 52 -19.41 -19.22 38.68
N SER A 53 -19.57 -20.46 38.19
CA SER A 53 -18.55 -21.06 37.36
C SER A 53 -18.29 -20.09 36.22
N LYS A 54 -17.00 -19.77 36.00
CA LYS A 54 -16.55 -18.93 34.91
C LYS A 54 -17.25 -19.37 33.62
N PRO A 55 -17.87 -18.47 32.85
CA PRO A 55 -18.55 -18.86 31.63
C PRO A 55 -17.62 -19.65 30.70
N PRO A 56 -18.12 -20.70 30.00
CA PRO A 56 -17.29 -21.56 29.13
C PRO A 56 -16.45 -20.78 28.12
N TYR A 57 -16.95 -19.70 27.54
CA TYR A 57 -16.16 -18.91 26.58
C TYR A 57 -14.91 -18.25 27.20
N LEU A 58 -14.84 -18.09 28.52
CA LEU A 58 -13.66 -17.57 29.22
C LEU A 58 -12.72 -18.69 29.73
N ASP A 59 -13.09 -19.97 29.56
CA ASP A 59 -12.26 -21.10 29.95
C ASP A 59 -11.26 -21.44 28.83
N SER A 60 -9.99 -21.05 28.97
CA SER A 60 -8.93 -21.31 28.02
C SER A 60 -8.54 -22.79 27.87
N THR A 61 -9.07 -23.69 28.66
CA THR A 61 -8.85 -25.14 28.49
C THR A 61 -9.79 -25.76 27.44
N LEU A 62 -10.89 -25.08 27.10
CA LEU A 62 -11.79 -25.47 26.02
C LEU A 62 -11.25 -25.09 24.64
N SER A 63 -11.70 -25.82 23.61
CA SER A 63 -11.37 -25.45 22.23
C SER A 63 -11.96 -24.08 21.86
N VAL A 64 -11.31 -23.38 20.93
CA VAL A 64 -11.80 -22.09 20.42
C VAL A 64 -13.23 -22.21 19.90
N GLU A 65 -13.55 -23.30 19.18
CA GLU A 65 -14.89 -23.58 18.67
C GLU A 65 -15.93 -23.64 19.79
N GLN A 66 -15.68 -24.43 20.87
CA GLN A 66 -16.58 -24.53 22.00
C GLN A 66 -16.79 -23.18 22.70
N ARG A 67 -15.73 -22.38 22.82
CA ARG A 67 -15.78 -21.04 23.42
C ARG A 67 -16.60 -20.08 22.58
N VAL A 68 -16.41 -20.10 21.26
CA VAL A 68 -17.17 -19.30 20.30
C VAL A 68 -18.65 -19.68 20.32
N ASP A 69 -18.98 -20.97 20.31
CA ASP A 69 -20.35 -21.43 20.35
C ASP A 69 -21.07 -20.95 21.61
N ASP A 70 -20.44 -21.08 22.77
CA ASP A 70 -21.00 -20.58 24.04
C ASP A 70 -21.21 -19.07 24.02
N LEU A 71 -20.20 -18.30 23.56
CA LEU A 71 -20.28 -16.83 23.52
C LEU A 71 -21.43 -16.36 22.61
N VAL A 72 -21.46 -16.88 21.37
CA VAL A 72 -22.45 -16.46 20.35
C VAL A 72 -23.87 -16.85 20.78
N SER A 73 -24.05 -17.98 21.49
CA SER A 73 -25.36 -18.38 22.01
C SER A 73 -25.93 -17.40 23.04
N ARG A 74 -25.07 -16.60 23.69
CA ARG A 74 -25.46 -15.61 24.72
C ARG A 74 -25.81 -14.25 24.16
N MET A 75 -25.50 -13.98 22.87
CA MET A 75 -25.69 -12.68 22.20
C MET A 75 -27.13 -12.53 21.67
N THR A 76 -27.69 -11.33 21.80
CA THR A 76 -28.93 -10.96 21.11
C THR A 76 -28.67 -10.73 19.61
N LEU A 77 -29.75 -10.66 18.81
CA LEU A 77 -29.61 -10.37 17.37
C LEU A 77 -28.96 -9.01 17.10
N GLU A 78 -29.34 -7.98 17.86
CA GLU A 78 -28.79 -6.63 17.76
C GLU A 78 -27.30 -6.62 18.14
N GLU A 79 -26.90 -7.34 19.18
CA GLU A 79 -25.50 -7.49 19.55
C GLU A 79 -24.70 -8.22 18.45
N LYS A 80 -25.25 -9.29 17.88
CA LYS A 80 -24.62 -10.01 16.77
C LYS A 80 -24.40 -9.09 15.57
N ALA A 81 -25.43 -8.36 15.15
CA ALA A 81 -25.34 -7.41 14.04
C ALA A 81 -24.31 -6.30 14.29
N SER A 82 -24.24 -5.78 15.52
CA SER A 82 -23.25 -4.76 15.87
C SER A 82 -21.80 -5.25 15.81
N GLN A 83 -21.55 -6.55 15.97
CA GLN A 83 -20.21 -7.13 15.87
C GLN A 83 -19.79 -7.47 14.43
N MET A 84 -20.72 -7.37 13.47
CA MET A 84 -20.48 -7.64 12.06
C MET A 84 -20.10 -6.37 11.27
N GLN A 85 -19.82 -5.26 11.95
CA GLN A 85 -19.39 -3.99 11.37
C GLN A 85 -17.92 -3.73 11.70
N ASP A 86 -17.23 -2.95 10.87
CA ASP A 86 -15.81 -2.59 11.08
C ASP A 86 -15.57 -1.88 12.42
N VAL A 87 -16.55 -1.12 12.89
CA VAL A 87 -16.57 -0.53 14.23
C VAL A 87 -17.49 -1.35 15.13
N ALA A 88 -16.95 -2.35 15.82
CA ALA A 88 -17.68 -3.22 16.73
C ALA A 88 -17.73 -2.63 18.15
N PRO A 89 -18.89 -2.20 18.66
CA PRO A 89 -19.00 -1.65 20.00
C PRO A 89 -18.75 -2.68 21.09
N ALA A 90 -18.43 -2.24 22.31
CA ALA A 90 -18.32 -3.12 23.47
C ALA A 90 -19.67 -3.74 23.83
N ILE A 91 -19.65 -4.98 24.37
CA ILE A 91 -20.81 -5.62 25.00
C ILE A 91 -20.44 -5.89 26.46
N PRO A 92 -20.64 -4.90 27.36
CA PRO A 92 -20.14 -4.98 28.74
C PRO A 92 -20.68 -6.18 29.54
N ARG A 93 -21.94 -6.59 29.34
CA ARG A 93 -22.54 -7.74 30.03
C ARG A 93 -21.85 -9.08 29.71
N LEU A 94 -21.15 -9.15 28.57
CA LEU A 94 -20.37 -10.32 28.14
C LEU A 94 -18.86 -10.06 28.27
N GLY A 95 -18.41 -8.90 28.79
CA GLY A 95 -17.00 -8.56 28.89
C GLY A 95 -16.30 -8.48 27.54
N ILE A 96 -17.05 -8.21 26.45
CA ILE A 96 -16.49 -8.02 25.12
C ILE A 96 -16.07 -6.56 24.98
N PRO A 97 -14.77 -6.26 24.75
CA PRO A 97 -14.32 -4.90 24.51
C PRO A 97 -14.75 -4.40 23.11
N ALA A 98 -14.81 -3.09 22.93
CA ALA A 98 -14.90 -2.49 21.61
C ALA A 98 -13.72 -2.93 20.75
N TYR A 99 -13.93 -3.00 19.43
CA TYR A 99 -12.87 -3.40 18.50
C TYR A 99 -13.07 -2.73 17.16
N ASN A 100 -11.99 -2.20 16.58
CA ASN A 100 -11.98 -1.71 15.21
C ASN A 100 -11.24 -2.69 14.31
N TRP A 101 -11.91 -3.16 13.25
CA TRP A 101 -11.39 -4.16 12.32
C TRP A 101 -10.49 -3.56 11.22
N TRP A 102 -10.58 -2.24 11.01
CA TRP A 102 -9.87 -1.57 9.92
C TRP A 102 -8.45 -1.18 10.35
N ASN A 103 -7.47 -1.87 9.81
CA ASN A 103 -6.05 -1.54 9.97
C ASN A 103 -5.33 -1.79 8.65
N GLU A 104 -4.36 -0.95 8.31
CA GLU A 104 -3.63 -1.01 7.06
C GLU A 104 -2.13 -1.20 7.31
N GLY A 105 -1.46 -1.96 6.43
CA GLY A 105 -0.05 -2.28 6.60
C GLY A 105 0.58 -2.89 5.36
N LEU A 106 0.48 -2.23 4.19
CA LEU A 106 1.07 -2.72 2.94
C LEU A 106 2.60 -2.76 2.99
N HIS A 107 3.20 -1.74 3.61
CA HIS A 107 4.66 -1.59 3.69
C HIS A 107 5.12 -0.89 4.99
N GLY A 108 4.37 -1.06 6.06
CA GLY A 108 4.50 -0.48 7.40
C GLY A 108 3.12 -0.31 8.00
N VAL A 109 3.03 -0.12 9.33
CA VAL A 109 1.74 0.17 9.97
C VAL A 109 1.28 1.56 9.54
N ALA A 110 0.18 1.63 8.80
CA ALA A 110 -0.31 2.88 8.23
C ALA A 110 -1.28 3.62 9.16
N ARG A 111 -1.30 4.94 9.05
CA ARG A 111 -2.30 5.85 9.65
C ARG A 111 -2.43 5.73 11.18
N ALA A 112 -1.41 5.22 11.85
CA ALA A 112 -1.37 5.04 13.30
C ALA A 112 -0.14 5.75 13.93
N GLY A 113 0.20 6.95 13.43
CA GLY A 113 1.38 7.71 13.85
C GLY A 113 2.69 7.08 13.39
N HIS A 114 3.77 7.30 14.18
CA HIS A 114 5.10 6.85 13.79
C HIS A 114 5.21 5.33 13.63
N ALA A 115 5.75 4.89 12.50
CA ALA A 115 6.06 3.51 12.19
C ALA A 115 7.20 3.43 11.17
N THR A 116 7.91 2.31 11.11
CA THR A 116 8.89 2.05 10.05
C THR A 116 8.19 1.99 8.69
N VAL A 117 8.66 2.78 7.73
CA VAL A 117 8.12 2.81 6.36
C VAL A 117 9.10 2.14 5.40
N PHE A 118 8.74 0.94 4.98
CA PHE A 118 9.45 0.16 3.96
C PHE A 118 9.15 0.67 2.55
N PRO A 119 9.89 0.24 1.51
CA PRO A 119 9.46 0.46 0.12
C PRO A 119 8.03 -0.01 -0.10
N GLN A 120 7.29 0.71 -0.96
CA GLN A 120 5.94 0.33 -1.35
C GLN A 120 5.91 -1.10 -1.94
N ALA A 121 4.75 -1.75 -1.91
CA ALA A 121 4.56 -3.15 -2.29
C ALA A 121 5.20 -3.53 -3.65
N ILE A 122 5.10 -2.68 -4.66
CA ILE A 122 5.76 -2.89 -5.96
C ILE A 122 7.29 -2.89 -5.85
N GLY A 123 7.86 -2.05 -4.98
CA GLY A 123 9.30 -2.05 -4.65
C GLY A 123 9.69 -3.29 -3.85
N LEU A 124 8.85 -3.74 -2.90
CA LEU A 124 9.06 -5.00 -2.20
C LEU A 124 9.10 -6.18 -3.18
N ALA A 125 8.21 -6.19 -4.18
CA ALA A 125 8.20 -7.22 -5.21
C ALA A 125 9.46 -7.16 -6.09
N ALA A 126 10.02 -5.98 -6.36
CA ALA A 126 11.24 -5.81 -7.15
C ALA A 126 12.50 -6.41 -6.48
N THR A 127 12.45 -6.73 -5.19
CA THR A 127 13.53 -7.46 -4.50
C THR A 127 13.66 -8.91 -4.97
N TRP A 128 12.58 -9.54 -5.39
CA TRP A 128 12.50 -10.98 -5.70
C TRP A 128 13.07 -11.84 -4.56
N ASP A 129 12.88 -11.40 -3.31
CA ASP A 129 13.33 -12.07 -2.09
C ASP A 129 12.18 -12.33 -1.12
N THR A 130 11.70 -13.57 -1.11
CA THR A 130 10.63 -14.00 -0.22
C THR A 130 11.05 -14.06 1.26
N SER A 131 12.34 -14.26 1.54
CA SER A 131 12.87 -14.25 2.91
C SER A 131 12.90 -12.83 3.47
N LEU A 132 13.31 -11.86 2.66
CA LEU A 132 13.27 -10.44 3.03
C LEU A 132 11.83 -9.96 3.21
N MET A 133 10.91 -10.36 2.31
CA MET A 133 9.48 -10.06 2.43
C MET A 133 8.90 -10.59 3.74
N HIS A 134 9.21 -11.82 4.12
CA HIS A 134 8.75 -12.42 5.38
C HIS A 134 9.27 -11.63 6.59
N ARG A 135 10.55 -11.26 6.63
CA ARG A 135 11.13 -10.45 7.70
C ARG A 135 10.50 -9.05 7.79
N THR A 136 10.24 -8.43 6.64
CA THR A 136 9.54 -7.13 6.56
C THR A 136 8.13 -7.24 7.17
N ALA A 137 7.37 -8.26 6.80
CA ALA A 137 6.04 -8.50 7.35
C ALA A 137 6.06 -8.84 8.85
N ASP A 138 7.09 -9.54 9.34
CA ASP A 138 7.27 -9.81 10.76
C ASP A 138 7.54 -8.52 11.57
N VAL A 139 8.31 -7.59 11.03
CA VAL A 139 8.49 -6.26 11.64
C VAL A 139 7.18 -5.49 11.66
N ILE A 140 6.44 -5.42 10.54
CA ILE A 140 5.13 -4.74 10.47
C ILE A 140 4.20 -5.28 11.56
N SER A 141 4.09 -6.59 11.71
CA SER A 141 3.23 -7.21 12.71
C SER A 141 3.74 -7.01 14.15
N THR A 142 5.05 -6.88 14.35
CA THR A 142 5.64 -6.52 15.65
C THR A 142 5.24 -5.10 16.04
N GLU A 143 5.37 -4.14 15.13
CA GLU A 143 4.98 -2.75 15.38
C GLU A 143 3.46 -2.61 15.58
N ALA A 144 2.67 -3.36 14.81
CA ALA A 144 1.23 -3.44 14.98
C ALA A 144 0.84 -3.92 16.40
N ARG A 145 1.47 -4.98 16.89
CA ARG A 145 1.26 -5.47 18.25
C ARG A 145 1.74 -4.46 19.30
N ALA A 146 2.88 -3.81 19.10
CA ALA A 146 3.41 -2.78 19.99
C ALA A 146 2.39 -1.65 20.18
N LYS A 147 1.84 -1.13 19.06
CA LYS A 147 0.82 -0.07 19.06
C LYS A 147 -0.50 -0.52 19.68
N HIS A 148 -0.96 -1.72 19.32
CA HIS A 148 -2.19 -2.29 19.88
C HIS A 148 -2.09 -2.44 21.40
N ASN A 149 -1.02 -3.08 21.90
CA ASN A 149 -0.85 -3.33 23.32
C ASN A 149 -0.77 -2.01 24.12
N ASP A 150 -0.10 -1.00 23.56
CA ASP A 150 -0.05 0.34 24.15
C ASP A 150 -1.44 1.02 24.16
N ALA A 151 -2.16 0.95 23.04
CA ALA A 151 -3.50 1.52 22.92
C ALA A 151 -4.48 0.90 23.95
N ILE A 152 -4.49 -0.44 24.06
CA ILE A 152 -5.33 -1.14 25.04
C ILE A 152 -4.95 -0.79 26.48
N ALA A 153 -3.66 -0.63 26.80
CA ALA A 153 -3.22 -0.18 28.11
C ALA A 153 -3.74 1.21 28.49
N HIS A 154 -4.12 2.02 27.49
CA HIS A 154 -4.71 3.36 27.65
C HIS A 154 -6.21 3.42 27.34
N ASP A 155 -6.89 2.25 27.28
CA ASP A 155 -8.33 2.10 26.97
C ASP A 155 -8.71 2.72 25.60
N ARG A 156 -7.83 2.63 24.61
CA ARG A 156 -8.04 3.09 23.23
C ARG A 156 -8.37 1.91 22.32
N HIS A 157 -9.50 2.03 21.60
CA HIS A 157 -10.00 1.03 20.66
C HIS A 157 -10.27 1.64 19.27
N ASP A 158 -9.52 2.67 18.93
CA ASP A 158 -9.70 3.46 17.71
C ASP A 158 -9.32 2.67 16.45
N ARG A 159 -9.75 3.19 15.29
CA ARG A 159 -9.32 2.74 13.97
C ARG A 159 -7.80 2.79 13.88
N TYR A 160 -7.20 1.80 13.18
CA TYR A 160 -5.78 1.61 12.95
C TYR A 160 -4.95 1.11 14.16
N TYR A 161 -5.60 0.84 15.31
CA TYR A 161 -4.96 0.25 16.48
C TYR A 161 -5.42 -1.18 16.78
N GLY A 162 -6.13 -1.82 15.86
CA GLY A 162 -6.52 -3.24 15.94
C GLY A 162 -5.43 -4.19 15.46
N LEU A 163 -5.79 -5.46 15.27
CA LEU A 163 -4.90 -6.56 14.91
C LEU A 163 -5.34 -7.31 13.63
N THR A 164 -6.26 -6.73 12.87
CA THR A 164 -6.78 -7.27 11.61
C THR A 164 -6.36 -6.34 10.48
N PHE A 165 -5.34 -6.74 9.71
CA PHE A 165 -4.71 -5.90 8.70
C PHE A 165 -5.27 -6.22 7.31
N TRP A 166 -5.81 -5.22 6.65
CA TRP A 166 -6.38 -5.33 5.30
C TRP A 166 -5.28 -5.26 4.24
N SER A 167 -4.37 -6.18 4.36
CA SER A 167 -3.15 -6.36 3.57
C SER A 167 -2.81 -7.85 3.47
N PRO A 168 -2.16 -8.29 2.38
CA PRO A 168 -1.63 -7.55 1.25
C PRO A 168 -2.64 -7.32 0.11
N ASN A 169 -2.37 -6.34 -0.77
CA ASN A 169 -3.06 -6.24 -2.05
C ASN A 169 -2.37 -7.17 -3.06
N ILE A 170 -3.04 -8.26 -3.45
CA ILE A 170 -2.51 -9.28 -4.35
C ILE A 170 -3.26 -9.35 -5.68
N ASN A 171 -3.94 -8.27 -6.05
CA ASN A 171 -4.47 -8.12 -7.39
C ASN A 171 -3.34 -8.06 -8.41
N ILE A 172 -3.58 -8.62 -9.60
CA ILE A 172 -2.60 -8.61 -10.67
C ILE A 172 -2.55 -7.24 -11.34
N PHE A 173 -1.38 -6.62 -11.39
CA PHE A 173 -1.15 -5.34 -12.04
C PHE A 173 -1.17 -5.52 -13.57
N ARG A 174 -2.36 -5.88 -14.10
CA ARG A 174 -2.58 -6.21 -15.52
C ARG A 174 -2.36 -5.04 -16.47
N ASP A 175 -2.47 -3.81 -15.98
CA ASP A 175 -2.41 -2.59 -16.79
C ASP A 175 -1.70 -1.47 -16.02
N PRO A 176 -0.61 -0.91 -16.55
CA PRO A 176 0.19 0.11 -15.84
C PRO A 176 -0.54 1.45 -15.66
N ARG A 177 -1.74 1.62 -16.22
CA ARG A 177 -2.57 2.81 -15.97
C ARG A 177 -3.27 2.78 -14.62
N TRP A 178 -3.43 1.61 -14.02
CA TRP A 178 -4.10 1.48 -12.71
C TRP A 178 -3.27 2.11 -11.59
N GLY A 179 -3.79 3.19 -10.97
CA GLY A 179 -3.07 3.94 -9.94
C GLY A 179 -2.76 3.17 -8.67
N ARG A 180 -3.63 2.20 -8.28
CA ARG A 180 -3.36 1.29 -7.15
C ARG A 180 -2.42 0.14 -7.50
N GLY A 181 -1.90 0.08 -8.72
CA GLY A 181 -0.87 -0.90 -9.08
C GLY A 181 0.36 -0.86 -8.19
N GLN A 182 0.73 0.31 -7.67
CA GLN A 182 1.81 0.48 -6.68
C GLN A 182 1.63 -0.38 -5.42
N GLU A 183 0.39 -0.67 -5.03
CA GLU A 183 0.06 -1.46 -3.83
C GLU A 183 0.25 -2.97 -4.04
N THR A 184 0.56 -3.42 -5.27
CA THR A 184 0.58 -4.82 -5.65
C THR A 184 1.99 -5.38 -5.80
N TYR A 185 2.09 -6.70 -5.96
CA TYR A 185 3.36 -7.38 -6.23
C TYR A 185 3.62 -7.60 -7.73
N GLY A 186 2.97 -6.81 -8.59
CA GLY A 186 3.22 -6.77 -10.02
C GLY A 186 2.26 -7.60 -10.86
N GLU A 187 2.70 -7.93 -12.09
CA GLU A 187 1.84 -8.48 -13.14
C GLU A 187 1.83 -10.01 -13.21
N ASP A 188 2.74 -10.67 -12.50
CA ASP A 188 2.91 -12.12 -12.59
C ASP A 188 2.23 -12.86 -11.45
N PRO A 189 1.35 -13.85 -11.71
CA PRO A 189 0.62 -14.57 -10.68
C PRO A 189 1.50 -15.47 -9.80
N PHE A 190 2.65 -15.97 -10.31
CA PHE A 190 3.57 -16.79 -9.53
C PHE A 190 4.39 -15.93 -8.55
N LEU A 191 5.02 -14.86 -9.04
CA LEU A 191 5.74 -13.89 -8.19
C LEU A 191 4.81 -13.34 -7.10
N THR A 192 3.63 -12.84 -7.50
CA THR A 192 2.63 -12.32 -6.56
C THR A 192 2.24 -13.36 -5.52
N GLY A 193 2.03 -14.61 -5.94
CA GLY A 193 1.70 -15.71 -5.02
C GLY A 193 2.81 -16.01 -4.02
N ARG A 194 4.07 -16.05 -4.45
CA ARG A 194 5.23 -16.31 -3.55
C ARG A 194 5.45 -15.16 -2.56
N MET A 195 5.36 -13.92 -3.03
CA MET A 195 5.46 -12.75 -2.16
C MET A 195 4.28 -12.67 -1.17
N ALA A 196 3.06 -12.99 -1.62
CA ALA A 196 1.88 -13.05 -0.76
C ALA A 196 2.01 -14.09 0.35
N VAL A 197 2.49 -15.30 0.04
CA VAL A 197 2.72 -16.35 1.06
C VAL A 197 3.72 -15.85 2.11
N ALA A 198 4.83 -15.27 1.68
CA ALA A 198 5.86 -14.74 2.59
C ALA A 198 5.30 -13.60 3.47
N PHE A 199 4.54 -12.69 2.89
CA PHE A 199 3.94 -11.58 3.63
C PHE A 199 2.89 -12.06 4.64
N VAL A 200 1.96 -12.93 4.24
CA VAL A 200 0.91 -13.47 5.12
C VAL A 200 1.51 -14.25 6.30
N THR A 201 2.50 -15.11 6.03
CA THR A 201 3.14 -15.90 7.11
C THR A 201 3.93 -15.01 8.06
N GLY A 202 4.66 -14.00 7.57
CA GLY A 202 5.36 -13.03 8.41
C GLY A 202 4.41 -12.18 9.25
N LEU A 203 3.27 -11.73 8.68
CA LEU A 203 2.26 -11.00 9.44
C LEU A 203 1.61 -11.85 10.53
N GLN A 204 1.15 -13.05 10.20
CA GLN A 204 0.38 -13.89 11.13
C GLN A 204 1.26 -14.55 12.20
N GLY A 205 2.58 -14.64 11.97
CA GLY A 205 3.50 -15.32 12.87
C GLY A 205 3.34 -16.84 12.86
N ASP A 206 4.19 -17.53 13.62
CA ASP A 206 4.36 -18.99 13.60
C ASP A 206 3.74 -19.72 14.82
N ASN A 207 3.08 -18.96 15.74
CA ASN A 207 2.48 -19.59 16.90
C ASN A 207 1.23 -20.41 16.50
N PRO A 208 1.14 -21.69 16.89
CA PRO A 208 0.04 -22.56 16.44
C PRO A 208 -1.33 -22.20 17.01
N ASN A 209 -1.38 -21.49 18.15
CA ASN A 209 -2.62 -21.17 18.85
C ASN A 209 -3.08 -19.73 18.64
N TYR A 210 -2.13 -18.81 18.46
CA TYR A 210 -2.40 -17.37 18.40
C TYR A 210 -1.81 -16.73 17.16
N PHE A 211 -2.57 -15.89 16.49
CA PHE A 211 -2.04 -15.00 15.45
C PHE A 211 -1.34 -13.79 16.08
N LYS A 212 -0.24 -13.38 15.48
CA LYS A 212 0.43 -12.11 15.82
C LYS A 212 -0.44 -10.94 15.36
N VAL A 213 -0.86 -10.93 14.08
CA VAL A 213 -1.98 -10.18 13.52
C VAL A 213 -2.66 -11.06 12.47
N ILE A 214 -3.83 -10.66 11.96
CA ILE A 214 -4.49 -11.38 10.87
C ILE A 214 -4.27 -10.61 9.57
N ALA A 215 -3.76 -11.31 8.55
CA ALA A 215 -3.62 -10.81 7.19
C ALA A 215 -4.93 -10.99 6.40
N THR A 216 -5.27 -9.99 5.58
CA THR A 216 -6.47 -9.99 4.73
C THR A 216 -6.07 -9.73 3.28
N PRO A 217 -5.71 -10.77 2.50
CA PRO A 217 -5.48 -10.62 1.06
C PRO A 217 -6.67 -9.96 0.38
N LYS A 218 -6.39 -8.96 -0.49
CA LYS A 218 -7.41 -8.15 -1.16
C LYS A 218 -7.04 -7.88 -2.62
N HIS A 219 -7.99 -7.56 -3.47
CA HIS A 219 -9.45 -7.56 -3.34
C HIS A 219 -10.00 -8.72 -4.17
N TYR A 220 -10.73 -9.65 -3.55
CA TYR A 220 -11.27 -10.84 -4.23
C TYR A 220 -12.66 -10.53 -4.81
N ALA A 221 -12.89 -10.57 -6.11
CA ALA A 221 -11.98 -11.06 -7.11
C ALA A 221 -11.94 -10.14 -8.35
N VAL A 222 -10.89 -10.33 -9.16
CA VAL A 222 -10.75 -9.70 -10.49
C VAL A 222 -10.87 -8.18 -10.44
N HIS A 223 -10.07 -7.54 -9.59
CA HIS A 223 -10.06 -6.10 -9.40
C HIS A 223 -8.69 -5.52 -9.78
N SER A 224 -8.65 -4.60 -10.76
CA SER A 224 -7.42 -3.93 -11.23
C SER A 224 -7.74 -2.66 -12.03
N GLY A 225 -8.64 -1.80 -11.51
CA GLY A 225 -9.09 -0.57 -12.15
C GLY A 225 -10.04 -0.78 -13.35
N PRO A 226 -10.54 0.29 -13.95
CA PRO A 226 -10.25 1.69 -13.65
C PRO A 226 -10.85 2.18 -12.32
N GLU A 227 -10.14 3.07 -11.62
CA GLU A 227 -10.60 3.62 -10.33
C GLU A 227 -11.91 4.41 -10.47
N THR A 228 -12.06 5.20 -11.52
CA THR A 228 -13.27 5.99 -11.78
C THR A 228 -14.54 5.15 -12.00
N LEU A 229 -14.40 3.84 -12.21
CA LEU A 229 -15.52 2.93 -12.42
C LEU A 229 -15.69 1.91 -11.29
N ARG A 230 -14.83 1.93 -10.27
CA ARG A 230 -14.67 0.84 -9.29
C ARG A 230 -15.97 0.42 -8.61
N HIS A 231 -16.87 1.35 -8.34
CA HIS A 231 -18.16 1.12 -7.66
C HIS A 231 -19.28 0.57 -8.56
N ARG A 232 -19.05 0.39 -9.86
CA ARG A 232 -20.14 0.05 -10.82
C ARG A 232 -19.74 -0.80 -12.01
N PHE A 233 -18.44 -1.10 -12.20
CA PHE A 233 -18.06 -1.91 -13.36
C PHE A 233 -18.33 -3.39 -13.12
N ASP A 234 -18.64 -4.09 -14.19
CA ASP A 234 -18.84 -5.53 -14.23
C ASP A 234 -17.76 -6.16 -15.12
N VAL A 235 -16.98 -7.08 -14.54
CA VAL A 235 -15.97 -7.82 -15.27
C VAL A 235 -16.62 -9.03 -15.93
N PRO A 236 -16.60 -9.15 -17.26
CA PRO A 236 -17.02 -10.37 -17.94
C PRO A 236 -16.22 -11.56 -17.41
N PHE A 237 -16.90 -12.58 -16.91
CA PHE A 237 -16.23 -13.75 -16.34
C PHE A 237 -15.60 -14.62 -17.44
N SER A 238 -14.27 -14.73 -17.39
CA SER A 238 -13.50 -15.69 -18.18
C SER A 238 -12.94 -16.75 -17.23
N ALA A 239 -13.39 -17.98 -17.35
CA ALA A 239 -12.91 -19.09 -16.53
C ALA A 239 -11.39 -19.31 -16.73
N HIS A 240 -10.91 -19.18 -17.97
CA HIS A 240 -9.48 -19.24 -18.29
C HIS A 240 -8.69 -18.16 -17.54
N ASP A 241 -9.03 -16.86 -17.75
CA ASP A 241 -8.26 -15.76 -17.17
C ASP A 241 -8.35 -15.75 -15.64
N PHE A 242 -9.49 -16.19 -15.07
CA PHE A 242 -9.66 -16.32 -13.63
C PHE A 242 -8.67 -17.35 -13.05
N GLU A 243 -8.61 -18.57 -13.63
CA GLU A 243 -7.76 -19.66 -13.14
C GLU A 243 -6.28 -19.50 -13.50
N ASP A 244 -6.00 -18.88 -14.65
CA ASP A 244 -4.63 -18.70 -15.13
C ASP A 244 -3.92 -17.50 -14.49
N THR A 245 -4.68 -16.40 -14.24
CA THR A 245 -4.07 -15.12 -13.87
C THR A 245 -4.60 -14.54 -12.56
N PHE A 246 -5.92 -14.44 -12.34
CA PHE A 246 -6.45 -13.66 -11.22
C PHE A 246 -6.57 -14.44 -9.91
N SER A 247 -6.81 -15.75 -9.93
CA SER A 247 -7.01 -16.57 -8.73
C SER A 247 -5.73 -17.16 -8.10
N PRO A 248 -4.62 -17.42 -8.83
CA PRO A 248 -3.49 -18.18 -8.27
C PRO A 248 -2.83 -17.56 -7.04
N ALA A 249 -2.71 -16.23 -6.99
CA ALA A 249 -2.14 -15.53 -5.83
C ALA A 249 -3.03 -15.68 -4.58
N PHE A 250 -4.36 -15.55 -4.73
CA PHE A 250 -5.31 -15.78 -3.64
C PHE A 250 -5.29 -17.22 -3.15
N ARG A 251 -5.24 -18.17 -4.10
CA ARG A 251 -5.08 -19.58 -3.75
C ARG A 251 -3.83 -19.81 -2.91
N ALA A 252 -2.69 -19.30 -3.35
CA ALA A 252 -1.43 -19.46 -2.63
C ALA A 252 -1.50 -18.82 -1.22
N ALA A 253 -2.01 -17.59 -1.11
CA ALA A 253 -2.17 -16.89 0.18
C ALA A 253 -3.05 -17.68 1.16
N ILE A 254 -4.10 -18.36 0.67
CA ILE A 254 -5.02 -19.15 1.51
C ILE A 254 -4.45 -20.54 1.78
N THR A 255 -4.04 -21.30 0.75
CA THR A 255 -3.67 -22.71 0.93
C THR A 255 -2.27 -22.91 1.51
N GLU A 256 -1.33 -22.03 1.19
CA GLU A 256 0.06 -22.09 1.63
C GLU A 256 0.34 -21.06 2.73
N GLY A 257 -0.05 -19.77 2.52
CA GLY A 257 0.09 -18.70 3.51
C GLY A 257 -0.85 -18.82 4.71
N LYS A 258 -1.92 -19.63 4.61
CA LYS A 258 -2.93 -19.79 5.68
C LYS A 258 -3.58 -18.49 6.11
N ALA A 259 -3.84 -17.58 5.17
CA ALA A 259 -4.56 -16.35 5.46
C ALA A 259 -5.90 -16.63 6.16
N HIS A 260 -6.16 -15.95 7.28
CA HIS A 260 -7.36 -16.17 8.10
C HIS A 260 -8.47 -15.15 7.81
N SER A 261 -8.23 -14.22 6.90
CA SER A 261 -9.21 -13.29 6.36
C SER A 261 -9.02 -13.11 4.86
N MET A 262 -10.03 -12.60 4.18
CA MET A 262 -9.93 -12.07 2.82
C MET A 262 -10.97 -10.98 2.62
N MET A 263 -10.70 -10.04 1.69
CA MET A 263 -11.59 -8.92 1.38
C MET A 263 -12.20 -9.07 -0.01
N CYS A 264 -13.54 -8.96 -0.12
CA CYS A 264 -14.21 -8.91 -1.42
C CYS A 264 -14.08 -7.53 -2.09
N ALA A 265 -14.04 -7.54 -3.41
CA ALA A 265 -13.84 -6.35 -4.24
C ALA A 265 -15.15 -5.55 -4.45
N TYR A 266 -15.00 -4.30 -4.89
CA TYR A 266 -16.13 -3.41 -5.25
C TYR A 266 -16.91 -3.90 -6.47
N ASN A 267 -16.21 -4.38 -7.49
CA ASN A 267 -16.77 -4.69 -8.80
C ASN A 267 -17.70 -5.91 -8.81
N ALA A 268 -18.55 -5.98 -9.83
CA ALA A 268 -19.25 -7.20 -10.19
C ALA A 268 -18.35 -8.10 -11.05
N VAL A 269 -18.63 -9.40 -11.03
CA VAL A 269 -17.99 -10.42 -11.87
C VAL A 269 -19.08 -11.26 -12.52
N GLY A 270 -19.22 -11.16 -13.84
CA GLY A 270 -20.27 -11.87 -14.57
C GLY A 270 -21.69 -11.45 -14.14
N GLY A 271 -21.91 -10.18 -13.88
CA GLY A 271 -23.18 -9.61 -13.49
C GLY A 271 -23.54 -9.71 -12.00
N VAL A 272 -22.66 -10.31 -11.18
CA VAL A 272 -22.91 -10.45 -9.73
C VAL A 272 -21.86 -9.67 -8.94
N PRO A 273 -22.26 -8.70 -8.07
CA PRO A 273 -21.32 -7.99 -7.21
C PRO A 273 -20.47 -8.97 -6.39
N ALA A 274 -19.15 -8.77 -6.32
CA ALA A 274 -18.22 -9.73 -5.73
C ALA A 274 -18.57 -10.06 -4.27
N CYS A 275 -18.97 -9.05 -3.48
CA CYS A 275 -19.39 -9.23 -2.08
C CYS A 275 -20.74 -9.98 -1.93
N ALA A 276 -21.54 -10.15 -2.98
CA ALA A 276 -22.79 -10.92 -3.01
C ALA A 276 -22.67 -12.22 -3.83
N SER A 277 -21.48 -12.55 -4.32
CA SER A 277 -21.28 -13.71 -5.19
C SER A 277 -21.05 -15.00 -4.41
N ARG A 278 -22.13 -15.75 -4.19
CA ARG A 278 -22.06 -17.09 -3.59
C ARG A 278 -21.08 -18.00 -4.34
N GLN A 279 -21.06 -17.94 -5.68
CA GLN A 279 -20.16 -18.74 -6.51
C GLN A 279 -18.68 -18.48 -6.14
N LEU A 280 -18.27 -17.24 -5.97
CA LEU A 280 -16.90 -16.87 -5.58
C LEU A 280 -16.56 -17.40 -4.18
N TYR A 281 -17.46 -17.28 -3.20
CA TYR A 281 -17.22 -17.77 -1.83
C TYR A 281 -17.26 -19.29 -1.73
N ASP A 282 -18.21 -19.95 -2.41
CA ASP A 282 -18.25 -21.43 -2.45
C ASP A 282 -16.98 -21.97 -3.08
N TYR A 283 -16.45 -21.28 -4.11
CA TYR A 283 -15.16 -21.62 -4.72
C TYR A 283 -14.01 -21.61 -3.69
N VAL A 284 -13.84 -20.52 -2.99
CA VAL A 284 -12.75 -20.34 -1.99
C VAL A 284 -12.91 -21.31 -0.81
N ARG A 285 -14.13 -21.50 -0.31
CA ARG A 285 -14.37 -22.33 0.86
C ARG A 285 -14.28 -23.82 0.55
N HIS A 286 -14.84 -24.26 -0.58
CA HIS A 286 -14.90 -25.68 -0.91
C HIS A 286 -13.67 -26.16 -1.68
N LYS A 287 -13.10 -25.34 -2.55
CA LYS A 287 -11.92 -25.77 -3.33
C LYS A 287 -10.58 -25.49 -2.63
N TRP A 288 -10.47 -24.36 -1.93
CA TRP A 288 -9.23 -23.99 -1.24
C TRP A 288 -9.28 -24.23 0.28
N GLY A 289 -10.43 -24.59 0.81
CA GLY A 289 -10.60 -24.88 2.23
C GLY A 289 -10.42 -23.66 3.14
N PHE A 290 -10.85 -22.47 2.69
CA PHE A 290 -10.71 -21.23 3.45
C PHE A 290 -11.53 -21.28 4.75
N PRO A 291 -10.90 -21.30 5.95
CA PRO A 291 -11.62 -21.41 7.21
C PRO A 291 -12.05 -20.07 7.80
N GLY A 292 -11.36 -18.98 7.44
CA GLY A 292 -11.47 -17.67 8.06
C GLY A 292 -12.74 -16.88 7.71
N TYR A 293 -12.74 -15.61 8.08
CA TYR A 293 -13.83 -14.68 7.75
C TYR A 293 -13.54 -13.87 6.48
N ALA A 294 -14.60 -13.38 5.86
CA ALA A 294 -14.51 -12.45 4.74
C ALA A 294 -15.06 -11.08 5.14
N VAL A 295 -14.34 -10.03 4.80
CA VAL A 295 -14.73 -8.62 4.98
C VAL A 295 -15.06 -8.00 3.63
N SER A 296 -16.02 -7.06 3.59
CA SER A 296 -16.22 -6.21 2.41
C SER A 296 -15.14 -5.14 2.33
N ASP A 297 -14.79 -4.72 1.13
CA ASP A 297 -14.19 -3.40 0.97
C ASP A 297 -15.18 -2.32 1.44
N CYS A 298 -14.67 -1.13 1.79
CA CYS A 298 -15.50 -0.11 2.40
C CYS A 298 -16.61 0.36 1.46
N TRP A 299 -17.85 0.28 1.92
CA TRP A 299 -19.10 0.52 1.17
C TRP A 299 -19.36 -0.44 -0.01
N ALA A 300 -18.57 -1.48 -0.20
CA ALA A 300 -18.83 -2.44 -1.29
C ALA A 300 -20.16 -3.20 -1.13
N VAL A 301 -20.72 -3.28 0.10
CA VAL A 301 -22.09 -3.78 0.31
C VAL A 301 -23.12 -2.75 -0.13
N THR A 302 -22.86 -1.44 0.06
CA THR A 302 -23.67 -0.35 -0.51
C THR A 302 -23.72 -0.46 -2.05
N ASP A 303 -22.61 -0.78 -2.70
CA ASP A 303 -22.54 -0.89 -4.15
C ASP A 303 -23.47 -1.97 -4.71
N ILE A 304 -23.82 -2.99 -3.95
CA ILE A 304 -24.78 -4.02 -4.39
C ILE A 304 -26.11 -3.40 -4.80
N PHE A 305 -26.59 -2.36 -4.09
CA PHE A 305 -27.85 -1.67 -4.44
C PHE A 305 -27.62 -0.31 -5.09
N ALA A 306 -26.67 0.51 -4.65
CA ALA A 306 -26.47 1.86 -5.14
C ALA A 306 -25.55 1.92 -6.37
N GLY A 307 -24.47 1.13 -6.41
CA GLY A 307 -23.52 1.09 -7.51
C GLY A 307 -23.97 0.20 -8.66
N HIS A 308 -24.29 -1.06 -8.36
CA HIS A 308 -24.65 -2.07 -9.36
C HIS A 308 -26.15 -2.18 -9.62
N GLY A 309 -27.00 -1.63 -8.74
CA GLY A 309 -28.46 -1.78 -8.87
C GLY A 309 -28.94 -3.24 -8.85
N TYR A 310 -28.15 -4.14 -8.23
CA TYR A 310 -28.45 -5.59 -8.23
C TYR A 310 -29.68 -5.93 -7.37
N VAL A 311 -29.89 -5.17 -6.29
CA VAL A 311 -31.13 -5.14 -5.50
C VAL A 311 -31.56 -3.69 -5.27
N THR A 312 -32.70 -3.47 -4.62
CA THR A 312 -33.32 -2.14 -4.53
C THR A 312 -33.21 -1.50 -3.15
N THR A 313 -32.82 -2.27 -2.10
CA THR A 313 -32.78 -1.75 -0.73
C THR A 313 -31.52 -2.22 0.00
N ARG A 314 -31.11 -1.47 1.03
CA ARG A 314 -29.93 -1.75 1.84
C ARG A 314 -30.04 -3.07 2.63
N ASP A 315 -31.23 -3.38 3.17
CA ASP A 315 -31.46 -4.63 3.88
C ASP A 315 -31.38 -5.87 2.97
N GLN A 316 -31.82 -5.75 1.69
CA GLN A 316 -31.62 -6.79 0.69
C GLN A 316 -30.13 -6.98 0.35
N ALA A 317 -29.36 -5.88 0.23
CA ALA A 317 -27.94 -5.96 -0.03
C ALA A 317 -27.19 -6.63 1.13
N ALA A 318 -27.45 -6.20 2.38
CA ALA A 318 -26.91 -6.82 3.58
C ALA A 318 -27.23 -8.32 3.66
N ALA A 319 -28.49 -8.71 3.42
CA ALA A 319 -28.90 -10.11 3.45
C ALA A 319 -28.20 -10.96 2.38
N LEU A 320 -28.03 -10.44 1.17
CA LEU A 320 -27.31 -11.13 0.08
C LEU A 320 -25.85 -11.32 0.42
N ALA A 321 -25.17 -10.26 0.89
CA ALA A 321 -23.76 -10.29 1.24
C ALA A 321 -23.49 -11.35 2.33
N VAL A 322 -24.26 -11.37 3.44
CA VAL A 322 -24.12 -12.35 4.51
C VAL A 322 -24.40 -13.79 4.01
N LYS A 323 -25.45 -13.98 3.20
CA LYS A 323 -25.77 -15.30 2.61
C LYS A 323 -24.67 -15.79 1.67
N ALA A 324 -24.06 -14.89 0.92
CA ALA A 324 -22.96 -15.21 0.00
C ALA A 324 -21.72 -15.63 0.79
N GLY A 325 -21.45 -15.03 1.96
CA GLY A 325 -20.29 -15.33 2.79
C GLY A 325 -19.45 -14.14 3.23
N THR A 326 -19.93 -12.91 3.02
CA THR A 326 -19.32 -11.68 3.55
C THR A 326 -19.72 -11.57 5.03
N ASP A 327 -18.80 -11.88 5.91
CA ASP A 327 -19.06 -12.01 7.35
C ASP A 327 -18.98 -10.65 8.08
N LEU A 328 -18.23 -9.69 7.54
CA LEU A 328 -17.99 -8.36 8.11
C LEU A 328 -18.21 -7.28 7.04
N SER A 329 -18.87 -6.19 7.37
CA SER A 329 -19.03 -5.02 6.49
C SER A 329 -18.16 -3.86 6.96
N CYS A 330 -17.41 -3.23 6.05
CA CYS A 330 -16.88 -1.88 6.21
C CYS A 330 -17.92 -0.90 5.67
N GLY A 331 -18.82 -0.46 6.54
CA GLY A 331 -19.95 0.41 6.22
C GLY A 331 -21.16 0.12 7.10
N PRO A 332 -22.22 0.95 7.00
CA PRO A 332 -23.35 0.90 7.91
C PRO A 332 -24.41 -0.15 7.52
N GLU A 333 -24.22 -0.93 6.45
CA GLU A 333 -25.29 -1.75 5.87
C GLU A 333 -25.75 -2.87 6.80
N TYR A 334 -24.84 -3.37 7.64
CA TYR A 334 -25.16 -4.46 8.57
C TYR A 334 -25.92 -4.01 9.82
N GLU A 335 -26.17 -2.69 9.99
CA GLU A 335 -27.17 -2.18 10.93
C GLU A 335 -28.58 -2.68 10.58
N ASP A 336 -28.84 -3.01 9.31
CA ASP A 336 -30.16 -3.49 8.84
C ASP A 336 -30.36 -5.00 9.03
N ILE A 337 -29.35 -5.75 9.48
CA ILE A 337 -29.45 -7.20 9.70
C ILE A 337 -30.63 -7.57 10.61
N PRO A 338 -30.92 -6.89 11.74
CA PRO A 338 -32.10 -7.20 12.55
C PRO A 338 -33.41 -7.02 11.78
N GLY A 339 -33.49 -6.02 10.91
CA GLY A 339 -34.62 -5.80 10.00
C GLY A 339 -34.74 -6.92 8.96
N ALA A 340 -33.63 -7.27 8.31
CA ALA A 340 -33.57 -8.36 7.32
C ALA A 340 -33.99 -9.71 7.90
N VAL A 341 -33.62 -10.02 9.16
CA VAL A 341 -34.06 -11.24 9.84
C VAL A 341 -35.58 -11.20 10.12
N ARG A 342 -36.10 -10.09 10.67
CA ARG A 342 -37.55 -9.93 10.90
C ARG A 342 -38.37 -10.05 9.61
N ASN A 343 -37.84 -9.52 8.51
CA ASN A 343 -38.45 -9.59 7.18
C ASN A 343 -38.23 -10.93 6.45
N ARG A 344 -37.57 -11.90 7.10
CA ARG A 344 -37.23 -13.24 6.56
C ARG A 344 -36.32 -13.17 5.29
N LEU A 345 -35.59 -12.09 5.10
CA LEU A 345 -34.56 -11.99 4.08
C LEU A 345 -33.29 -12.74 4.47
N LEU A 346 -33.04 -12.92 5.78
CA LEU A 346 -31.87 -13.58 6.35
C LEU A 346 -32.29 -14.52 7.49
N SER A 347 -31.62 -15.65 7.68
CA SER A 347 -31.85 -16.55 8.80
C SER A 347 -30.94 -16.23 9.97
N MET A 348 -31.33 -16.63 11.19
CA MET A 348 -30.45 -16.57 12.37
C MET A 348 -29.19 -17.42 12.21
N GLU A 349 -29.31 -18.56 11.52
CA GLU A 349 -28.17 -19.44 11.24
C GLU A 349 -27.11 -18.77 10.36
N ASP A 350 -27.53 -17.97 9.37
CA ASP A 350 -26.61 -17.20 8.55
C ASP A 350 -25.86 -16.15 9.37
N VAL A 351 -26.56 -15.45 10.27
CA VAL A 351 -25.97 -14.47 11.19
C VAL A 351 -25.00 -15.16 12.15
N ASP A 352 -25.42 -16.26 12.78
CA ASP A 352 -24.59 -17.01 13.73
C ASP A 352 -23.29 -17.53 13.07
N ARG A 353 -23.39 -18.02 11.85
CA ARG A 353 -22.25 -18.49 11.08
C ARG A 353 -21.22 -17.38 10.86
N ALA A 354 -21.66 -16.18 10.46
CA ALA A 354 -20.78 -15.04 10.26
C ALA A 354 -20.13 -14.58 11.57
N VAL A 355 -20.94 -14.38 12.62
CA VAL A 355 -20.46 -13.94 13.94
C VAL A 355 -19.47 -14.95 14.55
N LYS A 356 -19.71 -16.25 14.38
CA LYS A 356 -18.78 -17.30 14.87
C LYS A 356 -17.40 -17.17 14.24
N ARG A 357 -17.29 -16.94 12.93
CA ARG A 357 -16.00 -16.73 12.24
C ARG A 357 -15.28 -15.49 12.74
N LEU A 358 -16.01 -14.41 12.98
CA LEU A 358 -15.44 -13.18 13.52
C LEU A 358 -14.91 -13.37 14.94
N PHE A 359 -15.66 -14.06 15.80
CA PHE A 359 -15.18 -14.34 17.16
C PHE A 359 -14.05 -15.36 17.18
N GLU A 360 -14.04 -16.37 16.30
CA GLU A 360 -12.88 -17.26 16.16
C GLU A 360 -11.60 -16.47 15.92
N ALA A 361 -11.63 -15.49 15.00
CA ALA A 361 -10.51 -14.59 14.77
C ALA A 361 -10.09 -13.83 16.04
N ARG A 362 -11.03 -13.26 16.78
CA ARG A 362 -10.74 -12.52 18.02
C ARG A 362 -10.19 -13.43 19.13
N PHE A 363 -10.66 -14.67 19.24
CA PHE A 363 -10.09 -15.66 20.16
C PHE A 363 -8.67 -16.02 19.79
N ARG A 364 -8.40 -16.23 18.49
CA ARG A 364 -7.05 -16.54 18.00
C ARG A 364 -6.09 -15.35 18.03
N LEU A 365 -6.59 -14.13 18.15
CA LEU A 365 -5.78 -12.95 18.48
C LEU A 365 -5.43 -12.84 19.96
N GLY A 366 -6.01 -13.72 20.81
CA GLY A 366 -5.78 -13.76 22.26
C GLY A 366 -6.59 -12.76 23.07
N MET A 367 -7.67 -12.19 22.51
CA MET A 367 -8.42 -11.09 23.14
C MET A 367 -9.27 -11.55 24.36
N PHE A 368 -9.47 -12.86 24.56
CA PHE A 368 -10.29 -13.44 25.63
C PHE A 368 -9.46 -14.31 26.60
N ASP A 369 -8.15 -14.33 26.43
CA ASP A 369 -7.22 -15.11 27.23
C ASP A 369 -6.40 -14.22 28.17
N PRO A 370 -5.92 -14.76 29.30
CA PRO A 370 -5.03 -14.02 30.17
C PRO A 370 -3.77 -13.55 29.39
N PRO A 371 -3.34 -12.28 29.54
CA PRO A 371 -2.23 -11.74 28.76
C PRO A 371 -0.93 -12.55 28.87
N GLU A 372 -0.70 -13.19 30.03
CA GLU A 372 0.48 -14.04 30.28
C GLU A 372 0.50 -15.31 29.41
N SER A 373 -0.65 -15.76 28.91
CA SER A 373 -0.78 -16.94 28.03
C SER A 373 -0.66 -16.59 26.53
N VAL A 374 -0.75 -15.29 26.19
CA VAL A 374 -0.65 -14.80 24.82
C VAL A 374 0.78 -14.34 24.55
N PRO A 375 1.58 -15.01 23.72
CA PRO A 375 2.99 -14.68 23.51
C PRO A 375 3.22 -13.22 23.10
N TYR A 376 2.34 -12.70 22.30
CA TYR A 376 2.44 -11.37 21.69
C TYR A 376 2.01 -10.21 22.61
N SER A 377 1.41 -10.48 23.77
CA SER A 377 1.08 -9.46 24.77
C SER A 377 2.33 -8.81 25.42
N LYS A 378 3.49 -9.46 25.28
CA LYS A 378 4.77 -8.97 25.82
C LYS A 378 5.46 -7.94 24.91
N ILE A 379 4.98 -7.75 23.69
CA ILE A 379 5.51 -6.75 22.77
C ILE A 379 5.09 -5.37 23.25
N THR A 380 6.06 -4.52 23.54
CA THR A 380 5.84 -3.17 24.08
C THR A 380 6.07 -2.11 23.01
N ILE A 381 5.59 -0.88 23.25
CA ILE A 381 5.75 0.25 22.31
C ILE A 381 7.23 0.58 22.01
N SER A 382 8.16 0.18 22.85
CA SER A 382 9.60 0.32 22.57
C SER A 382 10.09 -0.52 21.39
N GLN A 383 9.27 -1.44 20.88
CA GLN A 383 9.57 -2.24 19.69
C GLN A 383 8.97 -1.63 18.40
N ASN A 384 8.39 -0.44 18.48
CA ASN A 384 7.95 0.33 17.33
C ASN A 384 9.11 1.20 16.81
N ASP A 385 9.30 1.29 15.51
CA ASP A 385 10.25 2.17 14.80
C ASP A 385 11.67 2.12 15.41
N THR A 386 12.21 0.91 15.53
CA THR A 386 13.53 0.70 16.13
C THR A 386 14.66 0.91 15.11
N PRO A 387 15.90 1.18 15.55
CA PRO A 387 17.06 1.24 14.64
C PRO A 387 17.24 -0.04 13.80
N GLN A 388 16.91 -1.22 14.36
CA GLN A 388 16.98 -2.51 13.64
C GLN A 388 15.91 -2.61 12.55
N HIS A 389 14.72 -2.08 12.79
CA HIS A 389 13.67 -2.01 11.78
C HIS A 389 14.05 -1.09 10.62
N ARG A 390 14.65 0.07 10.92
CA ARG A 390 15.18 0.99 9.91
C ARG A 390 16.33 0.40 9.11
N GLU A 391 17.21 -0.40 9.75
CA GLU A 391 18.26 -1.15 9.04
C GLU A 391 17.66 -2.15 8.05
N LEU A 392 16.56 -2.84 8.42
CA LEU A 392 15.83 -3.71 7.51
C LEU A 392 15.16 -2.91 6.39
N ALA A 393 14.58 -1.73 6.68
CA ALA A 393 14.03 -0.84 5.65
C ALA A 393 15.09 -0.40 4.64
N LEU A 394 16.29 -0.04 5.12
CA LEU A 394 17.44 0.26 4.26
C LEU A 394 17.84 -0.93 3.39
N MET A 395 17.94 -2.14 3.95
CA MET A 395 18.25 -3.35 3.19
C MET A 395 17.20 -3.59 2.10
N THR A 396 15.93 -3.47 2.46
CA THR A 396 14.81 -3.65 1.54
C THR A 396 14.84 -2.61 0.41
N ALA A 397 15.14 -1.35 0.73
CA ALA A 397 15.30 -0.29 -0.27
C ALA A 397 16.48 -0.55 -1.22
N LEU A 398 17.63 -1.01 -0.70
CA LEU A 398 18.80 -1.37 -1.51
C LEU A 398 18.47 -2.51 -2.50
N GLU A 399 17.78 -3.54 -2.03
CA GLU A 399 17.41 -4.69 -2.86
C GLU A 399 16.32 -4.40 -3.89
N SER A 400 15.48 -3.37 -3.66
CA SER A 400 14.39 -2.98 -4.55
C SER A 400 14.85 -2.18 -5.78
N ILE A 401 15.98 -1.46 -5.69
CA ILE A 401 16.47 -0.59 -6.76
C ILE A 401 16.85 -1.42 -8.00
N VAL A 402 16.30 -1.04 -9.16
CA VAL A 402 16.55 -1.71 -10.44
C VAL A 402 17.45 -0.84 -11.32
N LEU A 403 18.58 -1.37 -11.75
CA LEU A 403 19.44 -0.72 -12.73
C LEU A 403 18.93 -1.05 -14.14
N LEU A 404 18.36 -0.06 -14.85
CA LEU A 404 17.77 -0.22 -16.17
C LEU A 404 18.77 0.04 -17.30
N LYS A 405 19.71 0.97 -17.10
CA LYS A 405 20.75 1.32 -18.07
C LYS A 405 22.05 1.71 -17.36
N ASN A 406 23.19 1.31 -17.91
CA ASN A 406 24.51 1.74 -17.43
C ASN A 406 25.52 1.77 -18.60
N GLU A 407 25.45 2.83 -19.41
CA GLU A 407 26.29 2.97 -20.59
C GLU A 407 27.75 3.23 -20.21
N ARG A 408 28.67 2.45 -20.79
CA ARG A 408 30.12 2.52 -20.56
C ARG A 408 30.51 2.43 -19.07
N GLY A 409 29.63 1.92 -18.20
CA GLY A 409 29.91 1.79 -16.78
C GLY A 409 30.07 3.10 -16.05
N ILE A 410 29.21 4.11 -16.36
CA ILE A 410 29.21 5.41 -15.67
C ILE A 410 28.94 5.23 -14.17
N LEU A 411 28.08 4.28 -13.82
CA LEU A 411 27.86 3.84 -12.45
C LEU A 411 28.74 2.62 -12.14
N PRO A 412 29.26 2.50 -10.90
CA PRO A 412 29.15 3.47 -9.80
C PRO A 412 30.00 4.72 -10.05
N LEU A 413 29.53 5.86 -9.50
CA LEU A 413 30.21 7.15 -9.60
C LEU A 413 31.54 7.10 -8.84
N LYS A 414 32.66 7.27 -9.55
CA LYS A 414 34.00 7.25 -8.96
C LYS A 414 34.70 8.57 -9.19
N LYS A 415 35.33 9.14 -8.15
CA LYS A 415 36.19 10.34 -8.20
C LYS A 415 35.49 11.58 -8.78
N VAL A 416 34.20 11.76 -8.55
CA VAL A 416 33.46 12.97 -8.92
C VAL A 416 33.75 14.08 -7.91
N LYS A 417 33.98 15.30 -8.38
CA LYS A 417 34.25 16.49 -7.55
C LYS A 417 33.00 17.36 -7.39
N THR A 418 32.15 17.37 -8.39
CA THR A 418 30.90 18.14 -8.36
C THR A 418 29.76 17.32 -8.95
N ILE A 419 28.68 17.19 -8.20
CA ILE A 419 27.45 16.51 -8.60
C ILE A 419 26.35 17.55 -8.65
N ALA A 420 25.64 17.66 -9.77
CA ALA A 420 24.39 18.39 -9.84
C ALA A 420 23.23 17.42 -9.61
N VAL A 421 22.54 17.58 -8.50
CA VAL A 421 21.28 16.90 -8.19
C VAL A 421 20.16 17.79 -8.69
N VAL A 422 19.34 17.29 -9.62
CA VAL A 422 18.31 18.09 -10.27
C VAL A 422 17.02 17.28 -10.35
N GLY A 423 15.89 17.91 -10.15
CA GLY A 423 14.59 17.31 -10.38
C GLY A 423 13.61 17.48 -9.23
N PRO A 424 12.29 17.44 -9.54
CA PRO A 424 11.23 17.71 -8.57
C PRO A 424 11.11 16.62 -7.49
N THR A 425 11.61 15.41 -7.75
CA THR A 425 11.54 14.31 -6.78
C THR A 425 12.84 14.13 -5.98
N ALA A 426 13.84 15.03 -6.17
CA ALA A 426 15.14 14.92 -5.49
C ALA A 426 15.10 15.23 -3.99
N ASN A 427 14.23 16.15 -3.56
CA ASN A 427 14.16 16.63 -2.18
C ASN A 427 12.72 16.69 -1.66
N HIS A 428 11.92 15.71 -2.01
CA HIS A 428 10.51 15.62 -1.64
C HIS A 428 10.29 14.39 -0.77
N GLU A 429 9.67 14.55 0.40
CA GLU A 429 9.39 13.44 1.31
C GLU A 429 8.38 12.46 0.70
N GLU A 430 7.33 12.99 0.07
CA GLU A 430 6.24 12.18 -0.50
C GLU A 430 6.71 11.13 -1.53
N VAL A 431 7.86 11.35 -2.19
CA VAL A 431 8.40 10.37 -3.14
C VAL A 431 8.97 9.13 -2.46
N LEU A 432 9.19 9.20 -1.14
CA LEU A 432 9.63 8.05 -0.34
C LEU A 432 8.46 7.17 0.06
N LEU A 433 7.28 7.81 0.23
CA LEU A 433 6.09 7.19 0.79
C LEU A 433 5.19 6.68 -0.34
N GLY A 434 4.68 5.49 -0.21
CA GLY A 434 3.65 4.93 -1.07
C GLY A 434 2.25 5.15 -0.46
N ASN A 435 1.22 4.67 -1.13
CA ASN A 435 -0.13 4.67 -0.58
C ASN A 435 -0.21 3.79 0.68
N TYR A 436 -1.03 4.14 1.66
CA TYR A 436 -1.17 3.46 2.94
C TYR A 436 0.14 3.38 3.75
N ASN A 437 0.77 4.53 3.98
CA ASN A 437 2.00 4.67 4.78
C ASN A 437 1.73 5.05 6.23
N GLY A 438 2.68 4.73 7.10
CA GLY A 438 2.87 5.35 8.42
C GLY A 438 3.66 6.64 8.31
N GLU A 439 3.87 7.30 9.42
CA GLU A 439 4.76 8.46 9.54
C GLU A 439 6.16 8.00 9.99
N PRO A 440 7.20 8.14 9.17
CA PRO A 440 8.54 7.79 9.61
C PRO A 440 9.03 8.80 10.65
N SER A 441 9.60 8.34 11.75
CA SER A 441 10.20 9.26 12.74
C SER A 441 11.49 9.92 12.22
N LYS A 442 12.09 9.32 11.20
CA LYS A 442 13.25 9.83 10.48
C LYS A 442 13.21 9.33 9.05
N PHE A 443 13.42 10.22 8.12
CA PHE A 443 13.54 9.88 6.70
C PHE A 443 14.76 10.57 6.08
N THR A 444 15.20 10.10 4.93
CA THR A 444 16.31 10.70 4.19
C THR A 444 15.92 10.87 2.72
N THR A 445 15.80 12.12 2.26
CA THR A 445 15.54 12.41 0.85
C THR A 445 16.73 12.04 -0.04
N PRO A 446 16.52 11.78 -1.35
CA PRO A 446 17.62 11.50 -2.27
C PRO A 446 18.74 12.55 -2.26
N LEU A 447 18.38 13.82 -2.22
CA LEU A 447 19.35 14.93 -2.11
C LEU A 447 20.17 14.85 -0.83
N GLN A 448 19.51 14.59 0.29
CA GLN A 448 20.18 14.45 1.59
C GLN A 448 21.12 13.24 1.59
N GLY A 449 20.66 12.08 1.14
CA GLY A 449 21.47 10.86 1.04
C GLY A 449 22.71 11.05 0.18
N ILE A 450 22.61 11.76 -0.96
CA ILE A 450 23.75 12.09 -1.81
C ILE A 450 24.72 13.02 -1.09
N ARG A 451 24.26 14.05 -0.38
CA ARG A 451 25.11 14.96 0.39
C ARG A 451 25.86 14.22 1.50
N GLU A 452 25.18 13.33 2.20
CA GLU A 452 25.77 12.53 3.27
C GLU A 452 26.81 11.53 2.75
N ARG A 453 26.56 10.93 1.57
CA ARG A 453 27.46 9.90 1.04
C ARG A 453 28.66 10.47 0.26
N PHE A 454 28.50 11.59 -0.44
CA PHE A 454 29.53 12.20 -1.30
C PHE A 454 30.14 13.44 -0.64
N GLN A 455 30.60 13.33 0.61
CA GLN A 455 31.12 14.47 1.41
C GLN A 455 32.34 15.15 0.79
N ASP A 456 33.13 14.43 -0.02
CA ASP A 456 34.29 14.98 -0.72
C ASP A 456 33.91 15.70 -2.03
N ALA A 457 32.65 15.65 -2.44
CA ALA A 457 32.14 16.29 -3.64
C ALA A 457 31.26 17.51 -3.30
N ARG A 458 31.35 18.53 -4.14
CA ARG A 458 30.39 19.64 -4.08
C ARG A 458 29.06 19.20 -4.68
N VAL A 459 27.98 19.19 -3.89
CA VAL A 459 26.64 18.86 -4.33
C VAL A 459 25.86 20.15 -4.60
N LEU A 460 25.54 20.41 -5.85
CA LEU A 460 24.66 21.49 -6.31
C LEU A 460 23.24 20.95 -6.42
N PHE A 461 22.24 21.76 -6.08
CA PHE A 461 20.84 21.37 -6.19
C PHE A 461 20.02 22.42 -6.93
N ALA A 462 19.09 21.95 -7.76
CA ALA A 462 18.01 22.74 -8.34
C ALA A 462 16.81 21.82 -8.63
N GLU A 463 15.59 22.25 -8.36
CA GLU A 463 14.40 21.47 -8.71
C GLU A 463 14.24 21.31 -10.23
N GLY A 464 14.50 22.35 -10.99
CA GLY A 464 14.56 22.34 -12.45
C GLY A 464 13.23 22.23 -13.18
N SER A 465 12.22 21.60 -12.59
CA SER A 465 10.85 21.50 -13.11
C SER A 465 9.84 21.31 -11.97
N LEU A 466 8.57 21.52 -12.28
CA LEU A 466 7.44 21.05 -11.46
C LEU A 466 7.25 19.53 -11.64
N LEU A 467 6.53 18.91 -10.71
CA LEU A 467 6.10 17.50 -10.84
C LEU A 467 5.23 17.28 -12.08
N THR A 468 4.26 18.17 -12.32
CA THR A 468 3.42 18.19 -13.54
C THR A 468 3.20 19.62 -14.02
N GLU A 469 2.52 19.82 -15.15
CA GLU A 469 2.17 21.15 -15.65
C GLU A 469 1.24 21.94 -14.72
N THR A 470 0.54 21.27 -13.84
CA THR A 470 -0.43 21.87 -12.91
C THR A 470 -0.03 21.71 -11.44
N ALA A 471 1.09 21.06 -11.14
CA ALA A 471 1.54 20.85 -9.77
C ALA A 471 2.14 22.15 -9.20
N ALA A 472 1.69 22.54 -8.04
CA ALA A 472 2.35 23.52 -7.20
C ALA A 472 3.34 22.81 -6.25
N VAL A 473 4.44 23.47 -5.90
CA VAL A 473 5.43 22.95 -4.94
C VAL A 473 5.34 23.71 -3.61
N PRO A 474 5.69 23.10 -2.47
CA PRO A 474 5.77 23.82 -1.21
C PRO A 474 6.67 25.05 -1.29
N VAL A 475 6.22 26.14 -0.68
CA VAL A 475 7.02 27.38 -0.64
C VAL A 475 8.23 27.15 0.29
N PRO A 476 9.48 27.27 -0.24
CA PRO A 476 10.66 26.92 0.55
C PRO A 476 10.93 27.95 1.66
N SER A 477 11.49 27.47 2.77
CA SER A 477 11.85 28.33 3.92
C SER A 477 12.78 29.48 3.58
N SER A 478 13.59 29.35 2.51
CA SER A 478 14.54 30.38 2.07
C SER A 478 13.89 31.68 1.61
N VAL A 479 12.59 31.64 1.25
CA VAL A 479 11.80 32.81 0.81
C VAL A 479 10.74 33.23 1.85
N LEU A 480 10.64 32.53 2.98
CA LEU A 480 9.74 32.87 4.08
C LEU A 480 10.50 33.57 5.22
N ARG A 481 9.89 34.56 5.86
CA ARG A 481 10.48 35.34 6.96
C ARG A 481 9.52 35.52 8.11
N ASN A 482 10.03 35.29 9.32
CA ASN A 482 9.46 35.67 10.59
C ASN A 482 10.47 36.57 11.32
N GLY A 483 10.44 37.89 11.02
CA GLY A 483 11.51 38.81 11.45
C GLY A 483 12.87 38.42 10.85
N ALA A 484 13.84 38.07 11.67
CA ALA A 484 15.18 37.66 11.25
C ALA A 484 15.31 36.16 10.92
N GLU A 485 14.32 35.36 11.28
CA GLU A 485 14.31 33.90 11.06
C GLU A 485 13.67 33.55 9.73
N ASN A 486 14.09 32.43 9.14
CA ASN A 486 13.40 31.82 8.01
C ASN A 486 12.16 31.09 8.51
N GLY A 487 11.04 31.18 7.76
CA GLY A 487 9.79 30.52 8.09
C GLY A 487 8.67 31.47 8.44
N LEU A 488 7.57 30.95 8.97
CA LEU A 488 6.38 31.68 9.40
C LEU A 488 6.10 31.42 10.88
N ARG A 489 5.53 32.40 11.56
CA ARG A 489 5.05 32.24 12.94
C ARG A 489 3.72 31.47 12.91
N GLY A 490 3.71 30.25 13.44
CA GLY A 490 2.53 29.41 13.62
C GLY A 490 1.90 29.61 15.01
N GLU A 491 0.61 29.94 15.05
CA GLU A 491 -0.23 30.02 16.25
C GLU A 491 -1.26 28.89 16.19
N TYR A 492 -1.20 27.95 17.13
CA TYR A 492 -2.02 26.75 17.17
C TYR A 492 -3.13 26.89 18.21
N PHE A 493 -4.38 26.56 17.85
CA PHE A 493 -5.57 26.70 18.69
C PHE A 493 -6.27 25.35 18.87
N SER A 494 -6.77 25.08 20.07
CA SER A 494 -7.54 23.87 20.38
C SER A 494 -9.03 23.99 20.00
N SER A 495 -9.32 24.69 18.87
CA SER A 495 -10.66 24.87 18.32
C SER A 495 -10.57 25.11 16.80
N THR A 496 -11.62 24.82 16.05
CA THR A 496 -11.64 24.98 14.57
C THR A 496 -11.82 26.44 14.10
N GLY A 497 -12.13 27.38 15.00
CA GLY A 497 -12.49 28.77 14.64
C GLY A 497 -11.39 29.81 14.85
N LEU A 498 -10.14 29.42 15.11
CA LEU A 498 -9.05 30.33 15.51
C LEU A 498 -9.40 31.15 16.77
N GLN A 499 -10.19 30.56 17.68
CA GLN A 499 -10.73 31.19 18.87
C GLN A 499 -10.13 30.59 20.15
N GLY A 500 -10.10 31.45 21.21
CA GLY A 500 -9.53 31.04 22.49
C GLY A 500 -8.04 31.41 22.62
N PRO A 501 -7.39 30.99 23.70
CA PRO A 501 -5.95 31.21 23.86
C PRO A 501 -5.16 30.42 22.86
N VAL A 502 -4.01 30.94 22.43
CA VAL A 502 -3.01 30.21 21.65
C VAL A 502 -2.47 29.10 22.53
N ALA A 503 -2.70 27.83 22.12
CA ALA A 503 -2.29 26.66 22.86
C ALA A 503 -0.77 26.36 22.66
N ALA A 504 -0.27 26.61 21.45
CA ALA A 504 1.16 26.51 21.13
C ALA A 504 1.55 27.58 20.10
N GLN A 505 2.80 28.02 20.14
CA GLN A 505 3.36 28.97 19.18
C GLN A 505 4.80 28.58 18.87
N ARG A 506 5.16 28.58 17.57
CA ARG A 506 6.54 28.32 17.11
C ARG A 506 6.78 29.00 15.75
N THR A 507 8.04 29.05 15.30
CA THR A 507 8.39 29.37 13.92
C THR A 507 8.43 28.06 13.13
N ASP A 508 7.56 27.92 12.15
CA ASP A 508 7.55 26.81 11.20
C ASP A 508 8.40 27.19 9.98
N ALA A 509 9.44 26.42 9.68
CA ALA A 509 10.37 26.71 8.60
C ALA A 509 9.67 26.78 7.23
N SER A 510 8.67 25.92 7.01
CA SER A 510 7.74 25.91 5.88
C SER A 510 6.36 25.54 6.41
N VAL A 511 5.31 25.84 5.67
CA VAL A 511 3.98 25.25 5.94
C VAL A 511 3.84 24.09 4.98
N ASP A 512 4.23 22.91 5.47
CA ASP A 512 4.22 21.65 4.74
C ASP A 512 3.96 20.52 5.75
N PHE A 513 2.70 20.35 6.12
CA PHE A 513 2.28 19.49 7.22
C PHE A 513 1.28 18.44 6.79
N ARG A 514 1.51 17.21 7.30
CA ARG A 514 0.57 16.10 7.35
C ARG A 514 0.66 15.51 8.76
N TRP A 515 -0.43 15.58 9.51
CA TRP A 515 -0.37 15.18 10.94
C TRP A 515 -0.89 13.75 11.21
N ASN A 516 -1.44 13.05 10.23
CA ASN A 516 -1.81 11.62 10.29
C ASN A 516 -2.46 11.19 11.62
N ASN A 517 -3.42 11.99 12.12
CA ASN A 517 -4.09 11.85 13.42
C ASN A 517 -3.19 12.12 14.67
N GLU A 518 -2.00 12.67 14.49
CA GLU A 518 -1.17 13.13 15.60
C GLU A 518 -1.47 14.61 15.96
N PRO A 519 -1.29 15.00 17.23
CA PRO A 519 -1.39 16.40 17.63
C PRO A 519 -0.40 17.31 16.87
N PRO A 520 -0.83 18.44 16.30
CA PRO A 520 0.07 19.32 15.54
C PRO A 520 1.12 20.02 16.42
N ALA A 521 0.87 20.10 17.72
CA ALA A 521 1.80 20.63 18.71
C ALA A 521 1.38 20.20 20.12
N SER A 522 2.32 20.25 21.07
CA SER A 522 2.03 19.95 22.47
C SER A 522 0.91 20.85 23.02
N GLY A 523 -0.11 20.25 23.63
CA GLY A 523 -1.29 20.94 24.17
C GLY A 523 -2.39 21.25 23.14
N VAL A 524 -2.24 20.81 21.90
CA VAL A 524 -3.26 20.91 20.86
C VAL A 524 -3.82 19.50 20.57
N PRO A 525 -5.15 19.31 20.49
CA PRO A 525 -5.71 17.99 20.17
C PRO A 525 -5.39 17.60 18.74
N ALA A 526 -5.35 16.27 18.46
CA ALA A 526 -5.15 15.75 17.10
C ALA A 526 -6.30 16.09 16.14
N LYS A 527 -7.50 16.38 16.67
CA LYS A 527 -8.72 16.73 15.92
C LYS A 527 -9.33 17.99 16.46
N ASN A 528 -10.12 18.69 15.63
CA ASN A 528 -10.81 19.93 16.01
C ASN A 528 -9.85 21.03 16.46
N PHE A 529 -8.81 21.28 15.68
CA PHE A 529 -7.85 22.36 15.90
C PHE A 529 -7.82 23.33 14.72
N SER A 530 -7.15 24.46 14.90
CA SER A 530 -6.86 25.41 13.82
C SER A 530 -5.48 26.03 14.00
N VAL A 531 -4.93 26.52 12.91
CA VAL A 531 -3.61 27.16 12.88
C VAL A 531 -3.66 28.44 12.06
N ARG A 532 -2.94 29.47 12.54
CA ARG A 532 -2.66 30.68 11.79
C ARG A 532 -1.16 30.84 11.64
N TRP A 533 -0.67 30.86 10.39
CA TRP A 533 0.67 31.23 10.06
C TRP A 533 0.75 32.68 9.59
N THR A 534 1.74 33.44 10.10
CA THR A 534 1.95 34.84 9.72
C THR A 534 3.43 35.11 9.52
N GLY A 535 3.77 36.00 8.57
CA GLY A 535 5.12 36.40 8.25
C GLY A 535 5.19 37.11 6.92
N GLU A 536 6.30 36.95 6.23
CA GLU A 536 6.56 37.59 4.93
C GLU A 536 7.01 36.57 3.90
N LEU A 537 6.60 36.76 2.65
CA LEU A 537 7.08 36.08 1.45
C LEU A 537 8.03 37.02 0.70
N VAL A 538 9.29 36.63 0.51
CA VAL A 538 10.33 37.39 -0.22
C VAL A 538 10.81 36.57 -1.42
N PRO A 539 10.17 36.69 -2.59
CA PRO A 539 10.52 35.86 -3.75
C PRO A 539 11.90 36.17 -4.29
N SER A 540 12.58 35.16 -4.83
CA SER A 540 13.93 35.29 -5.42
C SER A 540 13.93 35.76 -6.87
N ALA A 541 12.78 35.70 -7.56
CA ALA A 541 12.63 36.12 -8.96
C ALA A 541 11.39 36.98 -9.16
N THR A 542 11.46 37.91 -10.11
CA THR A 542 10.28 38.68 -10.53
C THR A 542 9.52 37.94 -11.63
N GLY A 543 8.20 37.81 -11.49
CA GLY A 543 7.39 37.14 -12.51
C GLY A 543 5.94 36.89 -12.08
N GLU A 544 5.23 36.17 -12.95
CA GLU A 544 3.92 35.62 -12.63
C GLU A 544 4.09 34.31 -11.86
N TYR A 545 3.57 34.27 -10.67
CA TYR A 545 3.48 33.06 -9.84
C TYR A 545 2.03 32.59 -9.77
N ARG A 546 1.80 31.33 -9.49
CA ARG A 546 0.53 30.89 -8.93
C ARG A 546 0.78 30.54 -7.45
N LEU A 547 0.27 31.39 -6.53
CA LEU A 547 0.42 31.19 -5.09
C LEU A 547 -0.85 30.57 -4.55
N GLY A 548 -0.69 29.55 -3.69
CA GLY A 548 -1.81 28.74 -3.29
C GLY A 548 -1.60 27.94 -2.01
N VAL A 549 -2.51 27.03 -1.80
CA VAL A 549 -2.56 26.11 -0.67
C VAL A 549 -2.95 24.72 -1.15
N ASN A 550 -2.39 23.67 -0.55
CA ASN A 550 -2.93 22.32 -0.62
C ASN A 550 -3.40 21.98 0.80
N ALA A 551 -4.67 21.69 0.98
CA ALA A 551 -5.23 21.46 2.30
C ALA A 551 -6.50 20.60 2.22
N ASP A 552 -6.73 19.79 3.25
CA ASP A 552 -8.04 19.29 3.61
C ASP A 552 -8.76 20.34 4.47
N ASN A 553 -10.06 20.22 4.66
CA ASN A 553 -10.87 21.13 5.45
C ASN A 553 -10.72 22.62 5.06
N GLY A 554 -10.98 23.53 5.97
CA GLY A 554 -11.04 24.96 5.65
C GLY A 554 -9.70 25.67 5.65
N VAL A 555 -9.47 26.47 4.62
CA VAL A 555 -8.24 27.22 4.45
C VAL A 555 -8.49 28.61 3.89
N ARG A 556 -7.67 29.59 4.34
CA ARG A 556 -7.63 30.95 3.81
C ARG A 556 -6.20 31.38 3.59
N LEU A 557 -5.94 32.09 2.50
CA LEU A 557 -4.64 32.66 2.22
C LEU A 557 -4.75 34.14 1.89
N TYR A 558 -3.94 34.94 2.55
CA TYR A 558 -3.89 36.40 2.39
C TYR A 558 -2.49 36.81 1.95
N LEU A 559 -2.42 37.70 0.98
CA LEU A 559 -1.23 38.40 0.53
C LEU A 559 -1.45 39.90 0.65
N ASP A 560 -0.61 40.62 1.39
CA ASP A 560 -0.76 42.04 1.73
C ASP A 560 -2.17 42.39 2.25
N ASP A 561 -2.65 41.60 3.22
CA ASP A 561 -3.96 41.71 3.85
C ASP A 561 -5.19 41.47 2.92
N ARG A 562 -4.95 41.16 1.65
CA ARG A 562 -6.00 40.79 0.69
C ARG A 562 -6.18 39.28 0.65
N ALA A 563 -7.40 38.80 0.85
CA ALA A 563 -7.70 37.38 0.64
C ALA A 563 -7.53 37.03 -0.84
N ILE A 564 -6.63 36.09 -1.14
CA ILE A 564 -6.42 35.50 -2.47
C ILE A 564 -7.03 34.12 -2.60
N ILE A 565 -7.25 33.43 -1.45
CA ILE A 565 -8.02 32.21 -1.32
C ILE A 565 -8.88 32.36 -0.07
N ASP A 566 -10.18 32.04 -0.15
CA ASP A 566 -11.11 31.95 0.98
C ASP A 566 -12.05 30.77 0.76
N ASP A 567 -11.68 29.64 1.32
CA ASP A 567 -12.43 28.38 1.27
C ASP A 567 -12.49 27.78 2.69
N TRP A 568 -13.31 28.40 3.54
CA TRP A 568 -13.46 28.03 4.95
C TRP A 568 -14.58 26.99 5.13
N ASN A 569 -14.48 25.89 4.36
CA ASN A 569 -15.44 24.78 4.35
C ASN A 569 -14.74 23.48 4.68
N SER A 570 -15.44 22.53 5.33
CA SER A 570 -14.94 21.16 5.49
C SER A 570 -15.03 20.43 4.15
N SER A 571 -13.90 19.95 3.65
CA SER A 571 -13.81 19.20 2.38
C SER A 571 -12.57 18.34 2.37
N GLY A 572 -12.49 17.37 1.45
CA GLY A 572 -11.29 16.58 1.22
C GLY A 572 -10.10 17.41 0.74
N GLU A 573 -8.93 16.79 0.72
CA GLU A 573 -7.69 17.43 0.29
C GLU A 573 -7.79 17.96 -1.14
N ARG A 574 -7.36 19.20 -1.35
CA ARG A 574 -7.38 19.90 -2.65
C ARG A 574 -6.35 20.99 -2.73
N THR A 575 -5.84 21.23 -3.94
CA THR A 575 -4.95 22.35 -4.23
C THR A 575 -5.74 23.51 -4.82
N LEU A 576 -5.63 24.70 -4.20
CA LEU A 576 -6.19 25.98 -4.67
C LEU A 576 -5.04 26.94 -4.93
N ALA A 577 -4.94 27.54 -6.14
CA ALA A 577 -3.86 28.48 -6.48
C ALA A 577 -4.38 29.62 -7.36
N THR A 578 -3.90 30.83 -7.07
CA THR A 578 -4.31 32.08 -7.75
C THR A 578 -3.10 32.73 -8.42
N PRO A 579 -3.20 33.21 -9.67
CA PRO A 579 -2.14 33.97 -10.31
C PRO A 579 -1.85 35.27 -9.54
N VAL A 580 -0.58 35.50 -9.23
CA VAL A 580 -0.08 36.72 -8.57
C VAL A 580 1.23 37.14 -9.21
N ARG A 581 1.43 38.45 -9.41
CA ARG A 581 2.72 38.99 -9.84
C ARG A 581 3.55 39.34 -8.62
N LEU A 582 4.73 38.76 -8.51
CA LEU A 582 5.66 39.04 -7.41
C LEU A 582 6.98 39.64 -7.97
N GLU A 583 7.64 40.45 -7.14
CA GLU A 583 8.90 41.11 -7.46
C GLU A 583 10.04 40.59 -6.59
N ALA A 584 11.17 40.26 -7.18
CA ALA A 584 12.32 39.71 -6.46
C ALA A 584 12.78 40.67 -5.33
N GLY A 585 12.98 40.12 -4.15
CA GLY A 585 13.45 40.86 -2.98
C GLY A 585 12.40 41.76 -2.30
N HIS A 586 11.18 41.87 -2.85
CA HIS A 586 10.08 42.59 -2.18
C HIS A 586 9.43 41.69 -1.14
N ALA A 587 9.22 42.25 0.08
CA ALA A 587 8.58 41.52 1.18
C ALA A 587 7.06 41.73 1.13
N TYR A 588 6.33 40.65 0.90
CA TYR A 588 4.87 40.61 0.90
C TYR A 588 4.38 40.05 2.22
N LYS A 589 3.44 40.70 2.90
CA LYS A 589 2.79 40.17 4.10
C LYS A 589 2.03 38.89 3.73
N LEU A 590 2.32 37.80 4.43
CA LEU A 590 1.66 36.52 4.23
C LEU A 590 0.94 36.08 5.48
N ARG A 591 -0.32 35.64 5.30
CA ARG A 591 -1.10 34.98 6.36
C ARG A 591 -1.85 33.80 5.76
N MET A 592 -1.67 32.63 6.35
CA MET A 592 -2.44 31.42 6.05
C MET A 592 -3.22 31.02 7.31
N GLU A 593 -4.47 30.66 7.13
CA GLU A 593 -5.36 30.18 8.19
C GLU A 593 -5.91 28.82 7.77
N TYR A 594 -5.96 27.87 8.70
CA TYR A 594 -6.39 26.50 8.46
C TYR A 594 -7.17 25.97 9.65
N PHE A 595 -8.16 25.10 9.41
CA PHE A 595 -8.74 24.27 10.46
C PHE A 595 -8.86 22.81 10.02
N HIS A 596 -8.77 21.92 10.99
CA HIS A 596 -8.95 20.48 10.86
C HIS A 596 -10.07 19.97 11.77
N THR A 597 -10.91 19.05 11.27
CA THR A 597 -12.00 18.42 12.04
C THR A 597 -11.74 16.96 12.30
N ASP A 598 -11.66 16.13 11.25
CA ASP A 598 -11.50 14.67 11.33
C ASP A 598 -10.86 14.14 10.04
N TRP A 599 -10.37 12.91 10.05
CA TRP A 599 -9.67 12.22 8.96
C TRP A 599 -8.20 12.64 8.79
N GLU A 600 -7.64 12.47 7.60
CA GLU A 600 -6.28 12.90 7.28
C GLU A 600 -6.18 14.43 7.33
N SER A 601 -5.06 14.94 7.79
CA SER A 601 -4.83 16.37 7.93
C SER A 601 -3.66 16.83 7.08
N ALA A 602 -3.93 17.72 6.12
CA ALA A 602 -2.94 18.31 5.25
C ALA A 602 -3.06 19.83 5.24
N ALA A 603 -1.95 20.53 5.47
CA ALA A 603 -1.88 21.97 5.33
C ALA A 603 -0.54 22.37 4.71
N GLN A 604 -0.54 22.76 3.44
CA GLN A 604 0.65 23.15 2.70
C GLN A 604 0.45 24.53 2.07
N LEU A 605 1.43 25.42 2.23
CA LEU A 605 1.55 26.64 1.46
C LEU A 605 2.34 26.31 0.18
N VAL A 606 1.73 26.49 -0.99
CA VAL A 606 2.31 26.05 -2.26
C VAL A 606 2.40 27.19 -3.28
N TRP A 607 3.28 27.07 -4.24
CA TRP A 607 3.41 28.00 -5.36
C TRP A 607 3.91 27.34 -6.66
N GLU A 608 3.66 28.01 -7.78
CA GLU A 608 4.30 27.73 -9.07
C GLU A 608 5.17 28.96 -9.43
N PRO A 609 6.49 28.88 -9.27
CA PRO A 609 7.39 29.98 -9.64
C PRO A 609 7.56 30.10 -11.15
N PRO A 610 8.00 31.26 -11.69
CA PRO A 610 7.97 31.53 -13.13
C PRO A 610 8.84 30.62 -13.99
N THR A 611 9.92 30.11 -13.49
CA THR A 611 10.73 29.03 -14.14
C THR A 611 11.86 28.58 -13.22
N MET A 612 12.14 27.28 -13.24
CA MET A 612 13.25 26.65 -12.47
C MET A 612 14.37 26.12 -13.38
N LEU A 613 14.13 26.04 -14.68
CA LEU A 613 15.04 25.42 -15.66
C LEU A 613 16.41 26.11 -15.81
N PRO A 614 16.53 27.46 -15.77
CA PRO A 614 17.83 28.13 -15.84
C PRO A 614 18.77 27.73 -14.71
N ASP A 615 18.29 27.58 -13.48
CA ASP A 615 19.08 27.18 -12.31
C ASP A 615 19.60 25.76 -12.46
N ALA A 616 18.75 24.84 -12.93
CA ALA A 616 19.12 23.47 -13.23
C ALA A 616 20.22 23.37 -14.31
N ILE A 617 20.10 24.15 -15.40
CA ILE A 617 21.11 24.23 -16.45
C ILE A 617 22.43 24.84 -15.90
N ALA A 618 22.33 25.85 -15.04
CA ALA A 618 23.52 26.48 -14.44
C ALA A 618 24.23 25.49 -13.48
N ALA A 619 23.51 24.73 -12.68
CA ALA A 619 24.07 23.68 -11.85
C ALA A 619 24.71 22.56 -12.68
N ALA A 620 24.02 22.07 -13.71
CA ALA A 620 24.53 21.06 -14.63
C ALA A 620 25.83 21.44 -15.30
N LYS A 621 25.96 22.68 -15.83
CA LYS A 621 27.18 23.16 -16.48
C LYS A 621 28.40 23.16 -15.56
N GLN A 622 28.22 23.34 -14.24
CA GLN A 622 29.30 23.34 -13.25
C GLN A 622 29.68 21.94 -12.77
N ALA A 623 28.87 20.92 -13.05
CA ALA A 623 29.03 19.58 -12.52
C ALA A 623 29.92 18.69 -13.41
N ASP A 624 30.49 17.63 -12.81
CA ASP A 624 31.12 16.52 -13.50
C ASP A 624 30.07 15.53 -14.01
N VAL A 625 28.97 15.39 -13.25
CA VAL A 625 27.85 14.52 -13.57
C VAL A 625 26.54 15.16 -13.07
N VAL A 626 25.47 14.96 -13.82
CA VAL A 626 24.10 15.34 -13.44
C VAL A 626 23.35 14.09 -13.01
N VAL A 627 22.76 14.11 -11.82
CA VAL A 627 21.84 13.09 -11.34
C VAL A 627 20.45 13.73 -11.32
N ALA A 628 19.60 13.33 -12.25
CA ALA A 628 18.26 13.87 -12.42
C ALA A 628 17.24 12.93 -11.78
N PHE A 629 16.43 13.45 -10.86
CA PHE A 629 15.34 12.77 -10.18
C PHE A 629 14.02 13.17 -10.81
N VAL A 630 13.32 12.20 -11.39
CA VAL A 630 12.07 12.41 -12.12
C VAL A 630 11.11 11.27 -11.83
N GLY A 631 9.83 11.47 -12.03
CA GLY A 631 8.81 10.45 -11.86
C GLY A 631 7.52 11.00 -11.27
N LEU A 632 6.91 10.22 -10.41
CA LEU A 632 5.57 10.42 -9.87
C LEU A 632 5.61 10.47 -8.34
N THR A 633 4.44 10.74 -7.74
CA THR A 633 4.16 10.55 -6.32
C THR A 633 2.91 9.68 -6.14
N ALA A 634 2.75 9.08 -4.97
CA ALA A 634 1.57 8.27 -4.65
C ALA A 634 0.24 9.06 -4.66
N GLN A 635 0.29 10.40 -4.65
CA GLN A 635 -0.89 11.24 -4.80
C GLN A 635 -1.32 11.41 -6.26
N MET A 636 -0.37 11.31 -7.20
CA MET A 636 -0.65 11.40 -8.64
C MET A 636 -1.27 10.11 -9.17
N GLU A 637 -0.87 8.98 -8.62
CA GLU A 637 -1.42 7.66 -8.93
C GLU A 637 -1.83 6.97 -7.62
N GLY A 638 -3.10 6.61 -7.46
CA GLY A 638 -3.58 6.02 -6.21
C GLY A 638 -5.09 5.84 -6.18
N GLU A 639 -5.60 5.48 -5.02
CA GLU A 639 -6.99 5.17 -4.82
C GLU A 639 -7.86 6.42 -4.90
N GLU A 640 -8.77 6.48 -5.88
CA GLU A 640 -9.75 7.57 -6.07
C GLU A 640 -9.18 8.98 -5.90
N SER A 641 -7.90 9.17 -6.27
CA SER A 641 -7.25 10.46 -6.11
C SER A 641 -7.99 11.56 -6.86
N ALA A 642 -8.22 12.68 -6.17
CA ALA A 642 -8.77 13.88 -6.79
C ALA A 642 -7.77 14.59 -7.71
N PHE A 643 -6.52 14.12 -7.76
CA PHE A 643 -5.49 14.70 -8.62
C PHE A 643 -5.87 14.58 -10.10
N SER A 644 -5.78 15.69 -10.82
CA SER A 644 -6.05 15.76 -12.26
C SER A 644 -5.02 16.65 -12.94
N SER A 645 -4.32 16.08 -13.92
CA SER A 645 -3.31 16.75 -14.75
C SER A 645 -3.23 16.01 -16.08
N PRO A 646 -2.64 16.60 -17.15
CA PRO A 646 -2.36 15.83 -18.36
C PRO A 646 -1.61 14.53 -18.03
N GLY A 647 -2.18 13.39 -18.43
CA GLY A 647 -1.67 12.06 -18.12
C GLY A 647 -2.26 11.38 -16.87
N PHE A 648 -3.14 12.08 -16.09
CA PHE A 648 -3.71 11.57 -14.83
C PHE A 648 -5.17 11.97 -14.67
N PHE A 649 -6.01 11.05 -14.20
CA PHE A 649 -7.41 11.32 -13.90
C PHE A 649 -8.01 10.30 -12.93
N GLY A 650 -8.59 10.79 -11.81
CA GLY A 650 -9.36 9.96 -10.87
C GLY A 650 -8.55 8.85 -10.20
N GLY A 651 -7.26 9.08 -9.98
CA GLY A 651 -6.34 8.11 -9.40
C GLY A 651 -5.57 7.29 -10.44
N ASP A 652 -6.09 7.16 -11.66
CA ASP A 652 -5.46 6.40 -12.73
C ASP A 652 -4.59 7.28 -13.64
N ARG A 653 -3.64 6.62 -14.31
CA ARG A 653 -2.91 7.22 -15.43
C ARG A 653 -3.70 7.10 -16.72
N THR A 654 -3.66 8.16 -17.54
CA THR A 654 -4.22 8.17 -18.90
C THR A 654 -3.14 8.07 -19.97
N ASP A 655 -1.87 8.26 -19.56
CA ASP A 655 -0.67 8.11 -20.38
C ASP A 655 0.44 7.44 -19.54
N LEU A 656 1.48 6.90 -20.21
CA LEU A 656 2.64 6.29 -19.55
C LEU A 656 3.89 7.16 -19.59
N ASP A 657 3.86 8.28 -20.31
CA ASP A 657 4.98 9.19 -20.43
C ASP A 657 5.30 9.91 -19.10
N LEU A 658 6.52 10.36 -18.94
CA LEU A 658 6.86 11.35 -17.91
C LEU A 658 6.04 12.62 -18.12
N PRO A 659 5.68 13.34 -17.04
CA PRO A 659 5.13 14.68 -17.16
C PRO A 659 6.01 15.56 -18.07
N ARG A 660 5.37 16.31 -18.94
CA ARG A 660 6.04 17.05 -20.00
C ARG A 660 7.09 18.06 -19.49
N THR A 661 6.85 18.66 -18.33
CA THR A 661 7.81 19.56 -17.67
C THR A 661 9.10 18.85 -17.30
N GLN A 662 9.00 17.63 -16.76
CA GLN A 662 10.15 16.81 -16.41
C GLN A 662 10.90 16.33 -17.65
N GLN A 663 10.19 15.91 -18.70
CA GLN A 663 10.78 15.53 -19.97
C GLN A 663 11.59 16.68 -20.58
N LYS A 664 11.05 17.92 -20.63
CA LYS A 664 11.77 19.10 -21.12
C LYS A 664 13.01 19.42 -20.29
N MET A 665 12.94 19.21 -18.98
CA MET A 665 14.10 19.38 -18.10
C MET A 665 15.21 18.39 -18.47
N LEU A 666 14.90 17.09 -18.63
CA LEU A 666 15.87 16.08 -19.05
C LEU A 666 16.56 16.45 -20.40
N GLU A 667 15.78 16.91 -21.36
CA GLU A 667 16.28 17.36 -22.68
C GLU A 667 17.27 18.54 -22.56
N ALA A 668 16.92 19.53 -21.72
CA ALA A 668 17.78 20.69 -21.48
C ALA A 668 19.06 20.31 -20.70
N LEU A 669 18.97 19.37 -19.74
CA LEU A 669 20.14 18.86 -19.02
C LEU A 669 21.10 18.11 -19.97
N ALA A 670 20.58 17.23 -20.81
CA ALA A 670 21.36 16.50 -21.78
C ALA A 670 22.07 17.45 -22.81
N ALA A 671 21.39 18.54 -23.21
CA ALA A 671 21.97 19.57 -24.09
C ALA A 671 23.19 20.29 -23.49
N THR A 672 23.43 20.17 -22.16
CA THR A 672 24.67 20.68 -21.53
C THR A 672 25.91 19.86 -21.89
N GLY A 673 25.75 18.66 -22.45
CA GLY A 673 26.82 17.73 -22.80
C GLY A 673 27.45 17.02 -21.59
N LYS A 674 26.90 17.18 -20.40
CA LYS A 674 27.36 16.48 -19.17
C LYS A 674 26.80 15.07 -19.10
N PRO A 675 27.54 14.11 -18.51
CA PRO A 675 26.98 12.79 -18.22
C PRO A 675 25.69 12.91 -17.40
N LEU A 676 24.63 12.23 -17.85
CA LEU A 676 23.29 12.28 -17.26
C LEU A 676 22.92 10.91 -16.68
N VAL A 677 22.70 10.86 -15.38
CA VAL A 677 22.12 9.73 -14.66
C VAL A 677 20.68 10.09 -14.31
N VAL A 678 19.72 9.25 -14.65
CA VAL A 678 18.30 9.45 -14.34
C VAL A 678 17.88 8.45 -13.25
N VAL A 679 17.28 8.94 -12.20
CA VAL A 679 16.66 8.14 -11.13
C VAL A 679 15.16 8.36 -11.22
N LEU A 680 14.43 7.28 -11.49
CA LEU A 680 12.98 7.27 -11.57
C LEU A 680 12.39 6.96 -10.20
N THR A 681 11.33 7.67 -9.85
CA THR A 681 10.48 7.39 -8.68
C THR A 681 9.05 7.21 -9.16
N SER A 682 8.49 6.02 -9.04
CA SER A 682 7.12 5.73 -9.50
C SER A 682 6.57 4.46 -8.86
N GLY A 683 5.26 4.33 -8.83
CA GLY A 683 4.59 3.08 -8.44
C GLY A 683 4.18 2.22 -9.64
N SER A 684 4.43 2.71 -10.86
CA SER A 684 4.01 2.07 -12.11
C SER A 684 5.06 2.20 -13.22
N ALA A 685 4.89 1.44 -14.30
CA ALA A 685 5.79 1.52 -15.45
C ALA A 685 5.75 2.90 -16.14
N LEU A 686 6.92 3.45 -16.43
CA LEU A 686 7.11 4.73 -17.14
C LEU A 686 7.64 4.50 -18.56
N ALA A 687 7.07 5.18 -19.56
CA ALA A 687 7.53 5.16 -20.94
C ALA A 687 8.68 6.15 -21.16
N VAL A 688 9.87 5.85 -20.62
CA VAL A 688 11.05 6.71 -20.65
C VAL A 688 11.93 6.51 -21.90
N ASN A 689 11.32 6.40 -23.08
CA ASN A 689 12.00 6.13 -24.33
C ASN A 689 13.14 7.12 -24.62
N TRP A 690 12.88 8.41 -24.38
CA TRP A 690 13.88 9.45 -24.59
C TRP A 690 15.08 9.29 -23.66
N ALA A 691 14.84 9.03 -22.36
CA ALA A 691 15.92 8.80 -21.38
C ALA A 691 16.71 7.54 -21.75
N GLN A 692 16.04 6.45 -22.19
CA GLN A 692 16.71 5.24 -22.67
C GLN A 692 17.66 5.53 -23.83
N ALA A 693 17.30 6.45 -24.74
CA ALA A 693 18.16 6.82 -25.85
C ALA A 693 19.31 7.75 -25.44
N HIS A 694 19.12 8.67 -24.49
CA HIS A 694 20.03 9.82 -24.27
C HIS A 694 20.73 9.83 -22.91
N ALA A 695 20.17 9.23 -21.86
CA ALA A 695 20.84 9.16 -20.55
C ALA A 695 21.97 8.13 -20.55
N ASN A 696 23.01 8.36 -19.73
CA ASN A 696 24.13 7.44 -19.57
C ASN A 696 23.80 6.29 -18.60
N ALA A 697 22.95 6.54 -17.60
CA ALA A 697 22.42 5.50 -16.71
C ALA A 697 20.97 5.82 -16.29
N ILE A 698 20.21 4.79 -15.99
CA ILE A 698 18.83 4.89 -15.50
C ILE A 698 18.66 3.89 -14.35
N LEU A 699 18.13 4.38 -13.25
CA LEU A 699 17.71 3.59 -12.09
C LEU A 699 16.21 3.74 -11.90
N GLU A 700 15.51 2.66 -11.54
CA GLU A 700 14.16 2.71 -11.01
C GLU A 700 14.22 2.47 -9.49
N ALA A 701 13.78 3.44 -8.71
CA ALA A 701 13.83 3.40 -7.25
C ALA A 701 12.45 3.17 -6.60
N TRP A 702 11.36 3.17 -7.39
CA TRP A 702 9.98 3.02 -6.91
C TRP A 702 9.60 4.14 -5.93
N TYR A 703 8.77 3.85 -4.92
CA TYR A 703 8.60 4.62 -3.69
C TYR A 703 9.41 3.89 -2.61
N PRO A 704 10.65 4.34 -2.31
CA PRO A 704 11.67 3.48 -1.70
C PRO A 704 11.65 3.41 -0.16
N GLY A 705 10.63 4.00 0.49
CA GLY A 705 10.54 4.04 1.95
C GLY A 705 11.49 5.06 2.61
N GLU A 706 11.46 5.09 3.94
CA GLU A 706 12.13 6.12 4.76
C GLU A 706 13.65 6.21 4.54
N GLU A 707 14.30 5.10 4.22
CA GLU A 707 15.74 5.01 3.99
C GLU A 707 16.14 5.10 2.50
N GLY A 708 15.17 5.44 1.64
CA GLY A 708 15.33 5.47 0.19
C GLY A 708 16.45 6.36 -0.30
N GLY A 709 16.64 7.55 0.31
CA GLY A 709 17.71 8.47 -0.06
C GLY A 709 19.11 7.88 0.20
N ILE A 710 19.28 7.19 1.33
CA ILE A 710 20.53 6.48 1.66
C ILE A 710 20.77 5.34 0.68
N ALA A 711 19.73 4.54 0.37
CA ALA A 711 19.83 3.41 -0.53
C ALA A 711 20.25 3.86 -1.95
N ILE A 712 19.59 4.88 -2.50
CA ILE A 712 19.94 5.46 -3.80
C ILE A 712 21.39 5.96 -3.81
N ALA A 713 21.81 6.70 -2.79
CA ALA A 713 23.17 7.23 -2.71
C ALA A 713 24.23 6.11 -2.62
N ARG A 714 23.97 5.04 -1.89
CA ARG A 714 24.85 3.86 -1.81
C ARG A 714 24.98 3.12 -3.14
N VAL A 715 23.86 2.98 -3.87
CA VAL A 715 23.87 2.39 -5.22
C VAL A 715 24.68 3.27 -6.15
N LEU A 716 24.42 4.58 -6.19
CA LEU A 716 25.18 5.53 -7.04
C LEU A 716 26.69 5.51 -6.74
N ALA A 717 27.08 5.33 -5.48
CA ALA A 717 28.48 5.27 -5.04
C ALA A 717 29.14 3.91 -5.28
N GLY A 718 28.37 2.85 -5.45
CA GLY A 718 28.84 1.46 -5.58
C GLY A 718 29.10 0.77 -4.25
N ASP A 719 28.58 1.30 -3.15
CA ASP A 719 28.61 0.62 -1.84
C ASP A 719 27.65 -0.57 -1.84
N TYR A 720 26.67 -0.57 -2.71
CA TYR A 720 25.77 -1.67 -3.00
C TYR A 720 25.66 -1.89 -4.51
N ASN A 721 25.75 -3.14 -4.92
CA ASN A 721 25.58 -3.55 -6.30
C ASN A 721 24.11 -3.86 -6.58
N PRO A 722 23.39 -3.07 -7.40
CA PRO A 722 21.96 -3.27 -7.59
C PRO A 722 21.64 -4.63 -8.21
N ALA A 723 20.59 -5.25 -7.70
CA ALA A 723 20.12 -6.56 -8.15
C ALA A 723 18.59 -6.66 -8.18
N GLY A 724 17.87 -5.57 -8.03
CA GLY A 724 16.42 -5.52 -8.22
C GLY A 724 16.01 -5.94 -9.64
N ARG A 725 14.81 -6.49 -9.77
CA ARG A 725 14.24 -6.90 -11.06
C ARG A 725 12.83 -6.33 -11.20
N LEU A 726 12.46 -5.90 -12.41
CA LEU A 726 11.14 -5.33 -12.68
C LEU A 726 10.03 -6.38 -12.43
N PRO A 727 9.06 -6.11 -11.55
CA PRO A 727 7.89 -6.97 -11.34
C PRO A 727 6.77 -6.70 -12.34
N VAL A 728 6.97 -5.74 -13.27
CA VAL A 728 6.03 -5.37 -14.33
C VAL A 728 6.77 -5.08 -15.64
N THR A 729 6.07 -5.26 -16.75
CA THR A 729 6.54 -4.87 -18.09
C THR A 729 6.46 -3.35 -18.26
N PHE A 730 7.53 -2.71 -18.67
CA PHE A 730 7.54 -1.31 -19.09
C PHE A 730 7.26 -1.21 -20.58
N TYR A 731 6.14 -0.63 -20.94
CA TYR A 731 5.72 -0.44 -22.33
C TYR A 731 6.34 0.83 -22.93
N LYS A 732 6.45 0.89 -24.26
CA LYS A 732 6.96 2.08 -24.96
C LYS A 732 5.94 3.21 -25.03
N SER A 733 4.65 2.89 -24.97
CA SER A 733 3.55 3.86 -24.92
C SER A 733 2.24 3.19 -24.54
N VAL A 734 1.27 4.00 -24.13
CA VAL A 734 -0.11 3.55 -23.85
C VAL A 734 -0.78 2.93 -25.10
N ALA A 735 -0.34 3.31 -26.30
CA ALA A 735 -0.88 2.75 -27.57
C ALA A 735 -0.58 1.24 -27.77
N GLN A 736 0.35 0.66 -27.01
CA GLN A 736 0.64 -0.77 -27.02
C GLN A 736 -0.36 -1.59 -26.19
N LEU A 737 -1.21 -0.93 -25.41
CA LEU A 737 -2.13 -1.57 -24.48
C LEU A 737 -3.53 -1.68 -25.06
N PRO A 738 -4.27 -2.76 -24.77
CA PRO A 738 -5.71 -2.84 -25.02
C PRO A 738 -6.49 -1.76 -24.23
N PRO A 739 -7.78 -1.52 -24.55
CA PRO A 739 -8.64 -0.63 -23.77
C PRO A 739 -8.60 -0.99 -22.28
N PHE A 740 -8.52 0.04 -21.42
CA PHE A 740 -8.31 -0.17 -19.98
C PHE A 740 -9.44 -0.96 -19.33
N GLU A 741 -10.67 -0.76 -19.77
CA GLU A 741 -11.87 -1.44 -19.27
C GLU A 741 -11.93 -2.93 -19.68
N SER A 742 -11.14 -3.34 -20.69
CA SER A 742 -11.08 -4.75 -21.08
C SER A 742 -10.27 -5.56 -20.08
N TYR A 743 -10.90 -6.56 -19.47
CA TYR A 743 -10.27 -7.48 -18.52
C TYR A 743 -9.69 -8.74 -19.16
N SER A 744 -9.81 -8.90 -20.48
CA SER A 744 -9.10 -9.97 -21.19
C SER A 744 -7.59 -9.81 -21.01
N MET A 745 -6.90 -10.90 -20.71
CA MET A 745 -5.44 -10.90 -20.58
C MET A 745 -4.71 -10.92 -21.92
N SER A 746 -5.43 -11.12 -23.03
CA SER A 746 -4.86 -11.07 -24.37
C SER A 746 -4.18 -9.73 -24.64
N GLY A 747 -2.91 -9.77 -25.08
CA GLY A 747 -2.10 -8.58 -25.36
C GLY A 747 -1.60 -7.83 -24.12
N ARG A 748 -1.68 -8.40 -22.93
CA ARG A 748 -1.24 -7.80 -21.67
C ARG A 748 -0.14 -8.61 -21.01
N THR A 749 0.66 -7.97 -20.19
CA THR A 749 1.76 -8.53 -19.41
C THR A 749 2.78 -9.30 -20.27
N TYR A 750 3.92 -9.63 -19.74
CA TYR A 750 4.93 -10.41 -20.45
C TYR A 750 4.42 -11.79 -20.91
N ARG A 751 3.31 -12.25 -20.33
CA ARG A 751 2.74 -13.57 -20.62
C ARG A 751 1.99 -13.60 -21.97
N TYR A 752 1.36 -12.50 -22.37
CA TYR A 752 0.48 -12.44 -23.55
C TYR A 752 0.76 -11.27 -24.51
N PHE A 753 1.62 -10.31 -24.11
CA PHE A 753 2.01 -9.18 -24.96
C PHE A 753 3.00 -9.61 -26.02
N GLN A 754 2.63 -9.50 -27.28
CA GLN A 754 3.46 -9.90 -28.43
C GLN A 754 4.33 -8.76 -29.00
N GLY A 755 4.16 -7.54 -28.50
CA GLY A 755 4.94 -6.39 -28.90
C GLY A 755 6.33 -6.36 -28.27
N GLU A 756 7.14 -5.37 -28.65
CA GLU A 756 8.45 -5.12 -28.05
C GLU A 756 8.28 -4.10 -26.90
N PRO A 757 8.49 -4.49 -25.64
CA PRO A 757 8.43 -3.55 -24.51
C PRO A 757 9.64 -2.61 -24.50
N LEU A 758 9.59 -1.56 -23.68
CA LEU A 758 10.76 -0.74 -23.35
C LEU A 758 11.73 -1.51 -22.47
N TYR A 759 11.20 -2.10 -21.37
CA TYR A 759 11.92 -3.06 -20.53
C TYR A 759 10.99 -4.25 -20.20
N PRO A 760 11.49 -5.49 -20.32
CA PRO A 760 10.65 -6.66 -20.05
C PRO A 760 10.51 -6.91 -18.54
N PHE A 761 9.45 -7.58 -18.12
CA PHE A 761 9.31 -8.15 -16.79
C PHE A 761 10.56 -8.98 -16.42
N GLY A 762 11.01 -8.91 -15.17
CA GLY A 762 12.20 -9.63 -14.67
C GLY A 762 13.53 -9.01 -15.08
N TYR A 763 13.52 -7.87 -15.79
CA TYR A 763 14.74 -7.17 -16.23
C TYR A 763 15.38 -6.36 -15.09
N GLY A 764 16.71 -6.33 -15.10
CA GLY A 764 17.56 -5.51 -14.24
C GLY A 764 19.03 -5.87 -14.49
N LEU A 765 19.89 -4.85 -14.44
CA LEU A 765 21.33 -4.96 -14.63
C LEU A 765 22.05 -5.05 -13.26
N SER A 766 23.33 -5.36 -13.32
CA SER A 766 24.26 -5.37 -12.16
C SER A 766 25.57 -4.69 -12.54
N TYR A 767 26.32 -4.23 -11.54
CA TYR A 767 27.70 -3.75 -11.73
C TYR A 767 28.70 -4.88 -11.99
N THR A 768 28.28 -6.15 -11.79
CA THR A 768 29.07 -7.33 -12.10
C THR A 768 28.43 -8.14 -13.24
N LYS A 769 29.01 -9.26 -13.60
CA LYS A 769 28.50 -10.15 -14.66
C LYS A 769 28.33 -11.54 -14.12
N PHE A 770 27.22 -12.16 -14.46
CA PHE A 770 26.96 -13.57 -14.14
C PHE A 770 26.94 -14.41 -15.41
N THR A 771 27.43 -15.63 -15.31
CA THR A 771 27.40 -16.62 -16.37
C THR A 771 26.70 -17.89 -15.89
N TYR A 772 26.01 -18.53 -16.81
CA TYR A 772 25.25 -19.75 -16.57
C TYR A 772 25.87 -20.93 -17.30
N SER A 773 25.93 -22.05 -16.63
CA SER A 773 26.49 -23.29 -17.20
C SER A 773 25.78 -24.52 -16.64
N ASN A 774 25.98 -25.67 -17.28
CA ASN A 774 25.51 -26.97 -16.80
C ASN A 774 24.00 -27.02 -16.48
N LEU A 775 23.16 -26.44 -17.35
CA LEU A 775 21.71 -26.61 -17.20
C LEU A 775 21.37 -28.10 -17.38
N ARG A 776 20.71 -28.66 -16.38
CA ARG A 776 20.35 -30.10 -16.37
C ARG A 776 18.97 -30.28 -15.74
N ALA A 777 18.18 -31.15 -16.30
CA ALA A 777 16.97 -31.69 -15.72
C ALA A 777 17.23 -33.08 -15.18
N SER A 778 16.58 -33.48 -14.10
CA SER A 778 16.70 -34.81 -13.52
C SER A 778 16.12 -35.90 -14.43
N SER A 779 15.28 -35.55 -15.37
CA SER A 779 14.68 -36.42 -16.40
C SER A 779 14.34 -35.59 -17.66
N PRO A 780 14.41 -36.16 -18.85
CA PRO A 780 13.90 -35.54 -20.08
C PRO A 780 12.37 -35.52 -20.13
N GLU A 781 11.69 -36.33 -19.30
CA GLU A 781 10.23 -36.35 -19.15
C GLU A 781 9.82 -35.66 -17.86
N VAL A 782 8.76 -34.84 -17.96
CA VAL A 782 8.22 -34.10 -16.82
C VAL A 782 7.47 -35.04 -15.87
N SER A 783 7.81 -34.98 -14.59
CA SER A 783 7.16 -35.70 -13.49
C SER A 783 7.00 -34.79 -12.26
N THR A 784 6.34 -35.28 -11.21
CA THR A 784 6.22 -34.60 -9.93
C THR A 784 7.55 -34.37 -9.20
N SER A 785 8.59 -35.15 -9.55
CA SER A 785 9.94 -35.08 -8.97
C SER A 785 10.96 -34.44 -9.90
N THR A 786 10.54 -33.89 -11.04
CA THR A 786 11.47 -33.28 -11.99
C THR A 786 12.10 -32.03 -11.37
N THR A 787 13.43 -32.01 -11.30
CA THR A 787 14.23 -30.88 -10.87
C THR A 787 15.01 -30.29 -12.04
N ILE A 788 15.16 -28.94 -12.00
CA ILE A 788 15.93 -28.17 -12.97
C ILE A 788 17.07 -27.51 -12.20
N SER A 789 18.32 -27.81 -12.55
CA SER A 789 19.50 -27.26 -11.91
C SER A 789 20.38 -26.54 -12.92
N VAL A 790 20.98 -25.42 -12.47
CA VAL A 790 21.93 -24.62 -13.26
C VAL A 790 23.07 -24.15 -12.37
N ASP A 791 24.27 -24.07 -12.91
CA ASP A 791 25.38 -23.46 -12.21
C ASP A 791 25.51 -21.98 -12.60
N VAL A 792 25.56 -21.09 -11.60
CA VAL A 792 25.68 -19.65 -11.75
C VAL A 792 27.01 -19.19 -11.19
N THR A 793 27.79 -18.46 -11.98
CA THR A 793 29.12 -17.96 -11.60
C THR A 793 29.15 -16.45 -11.71
N ASN A 794 29.64 -15.74 -10.69
CA ASN A 794 30.02 -14.34 -10.80
C ASN A 794 31.34 -14.24 -11.56
N SER A 795 31.27 -13.92 -12.85
CA SER A 795 32.43 -13.79 -13.76
C SER A 795 33.03 -12.37 -13.77
N GLY A 796 32.47 -11.44 -13.00
CA GLY A 796 32.96 -10.09 -12.88
C GLY A 796 33.91 -9.90 -11.70
N SER A 797 34.21 -8.63 -11.35
CA SER A 797 35.18 -8.25 -10.32
C SER A 797 34.56 -7.68 -9.05
N ILE A 798 33.25 -7.60 -8.96
CA ILE A 798 32.48 -7.03 -7.82
C ILE A 798 31.55 -8.12 -7.29
N ALA A 799 31.44 -8.23 -5.97
CA ALA A 799 30.43 -9.11 -5.34
C ALA A 799 29.03 -8.60 -5.66
N GLY A 800 28.06 -9.49 -5.72
CA GLY A 800 26.69 -9.09 -5.96
C GLY A 800 25.69 -10.23 -5.96
N ASP A 801 24.44 -9.86 -5.96
CA ASP A 801 23.35 -10.81 -6.04
C ASP A 801 22.91 -11.01 -7.50
N GLU A 802 22.50 -12.24 -7.79
CA GLU A 802 21.80 -12.59 -9.00
C GLU A 802 20.42 -13.12 -8.67
N VAL A 803 19.40 -12.69 -9.43
CA VAL A 803 18.06 -13.27 -9.37
C VAL A 803 17.91 -14.26 -10.51
N VAL A 804 18.10 -15.52 -10.18
CA VAL A 804 17.97 -16.63 -11.13
C VAL A 804 16.49 -16.92 -11.34
N GLN A 805 16.02 -16.86 -12.59
CA GLN A 805 14.62 -16.97 -12.98
C GLN A 805 14.42 -18.21 -13.86
N LEU A 806 13.37 -18.99 -13.57
CA LEU A 806 12.95 -20.14 -14.38
C LEU A 806 11.65 -19.78 -15.11
N TYR A 807 11.68 -19.89 -16.44
CA TYR A 807 10.51 -19.71 -17.30
C TYR A 807 10.17 -21.00 -18.05
N LEU A 808 8.87 -21.27 -18.18
CA LEU A 808 8.33 -22.38 -18.98
C LEU A 808 7.53 -21.83 -20.16
N SER A 809 7.63 -22.50 -21.32
CA SER A 809 6.84 -22.19 -22.52
C SER A 809 6.33 -23.49 -23.15
N HIS A 810 5.13 -23.44 -23.69
CA HIS A 810 4.47 -24.57 -24.37
C HIS A 810 4.24 -24.23 -25.86
N PRO A 811 5.27 -24.28 -26.71
CA PRO A 811 5.23 -23.72 -28.06
C PRO A 811 4.24 -24.43 -29.02
N SER A 812 3.75 -25.61 -28.67
CA SER A 812 2.82 -26.42 -29.48
C SER A 812 1.35 -26.25 -29.06
N VAL A 813 1.05 -25.37 -28.05
CA VAL A 813 -0.30 -25.21 -27.52
C VAL A 813 -0.81 -23.80 -27.81
N ASP A 814 -1.81 -23.71 -28.65
CA ASP A 814 -2.44 -22.44 -29.00
C ASP A 814 -3.12 -21.81 -27.76
N GLY A 815 -2.97 -20.50 -27.60
CA GLY A 815 -3.52 -19.76 -26.48
C GLY A 815 -2.72 -19.88 -25.17
N ALA A 816 -1.69 -20.74 -25.11
CA ALA A 816 -0.79 -20.79 -23.96
C ALA A 816 -0.04 -19.45 -23.79
N PRO A 817 0.37 -19.09 -22.56
CA PRO A 817 1.27 -17.98 -22.35
C PRO A 817 2.53 -18.09 -23.20
N ILE A 818 3.02 -16.98 -23.77
CA ILE A 818 4.30 -16.91 -24.49
C ILE A 818 5.40 -17.57 -23.64
N ARG A 819 5.36 -17.24 -22.34
CA ARG A 819 6.13 -17.87 -21.26
C ARG A 819 5.50 -17.58 -19.92
N ALA A 820 5.76 -18.42 -18.93
CA ALA A 820 5.29 -18.22 -17.55
C ALA A 820 6.46 -18.41 -16.58
N LEU A 821 6.60 -17.54 -15.60
CA LEU A 821 7.53 -17.72 -14.48
C LEU A 821 7.10 -18.93 -13.64
N ALA A 822 8.05 -19.83 -13.37
CA ALA A 822 7.80 -21.06 -12.61
C ALA A 822 8.79 -21.26 -11.46
N GLY A 823 9.71 -20.33 -11.26
CA GLY A 823 10.66 -20.34 -10.15
C GLY A 823 11.57 -19.12 -10.19
N PHE A 824 12.02 -18.70 -9.02
CA PHE A 824 13.08 -17.71 -8.87
C PHE A 824 13.85 -17.94 -7.58
N GLN A 825 15.13 -17.53 -7.58
CA GLN A 825 15.98 -17.57 -6.40
C GLN A 825 17.03 -16.47 -6.48
N ARG A 826 17.13 -15.65 -5.41
CA ARG A 826 18.20 -14.68 -5.23
C ARG A 826 19.40 -15.35 -4.59
N VAL A 827 20.59 -15.16 -5.15
CA VAL A 827 21.85 -15.76 -4.68
C VAL A 827 22.95 -14.71 -4.65
N HIS A 828 23.70 -14.64 -3.53
CA HIS A 828 24.86 -13.77 -3.38
C HIS A 828 26.14 -14.50 -3.82
N LEU A 829 26.96 -13.85 -4.66
CA LEU A 829 28.20 -14.45 -5.18
C LEU A 829 29.35 -13.44 -5.15
N GLU A 830 30.42 -13.84 -4.44
CA GLU A 830 31.72 -13.17 -4.53
C GLU A 830 32.35 -13.34 -5.94
N PRO A 831 33.25 -12.44 -6.35
CA PRO A 831 33.97 -12.56 -7.62
C PRO A 831 34.60 -13.94 -7.83
N GLY A 832 34.34 -14.57 -8.97
CA GLY A 832 34.85 -15.92 -9.33
C GLY A 832 34.17 -17.06 -8.60
N LYS A 833 33.19 -16.83 -7.72
CA LYS A 833 32.44 -17.89 -7.04
C LYS A 833 31.27 -18.39 -7.86
N GLN A 834 30.97 -19.66 -7.68
CA GLN A 834 29.90 -20.40 -8.32
C GLN A 834 28.98 -21.04 -7.28
N THR A 835 27.68 -21.08 -7.59
CA THR A 835 26.71 -21.91 -6.86
C THR A 835 25.79 -22.63 -7.83
N THR A 836 25.21 -23.75 -7.37
CA THR A 836 24.18 -24.46 -8.13
C THR A 836 22.82 -24.05 -7.58
N VAL A 837 21.95 -23.54 -8.46
CA VAL A 837 20.53 -23.24 -8.16
C VAL A 837 19.70 -24.40 -8.69
N THR A 838 18.75 -24.85 -7.87
CA THR A 838 17.85 -25.97 -8.22
C THR A 838 16.41 -25.57 -7.99
N PHE A 839 15.58 -25.73 -9.00
CA PHE A 839 14.13 -25.55 -8.96
C PHE A 839 13.42 -26.89 -9.03
N GLN A 840 12.28 -27.00 -8.38
CA GLN A 840 11.37 -28.13 -8.47
C GLN A 840 9.95 -27.64 -8.74
N PRO A 841 9.62 -27.29 -9.99
CA PRO A 841 8.27 -26.88 -10.34
C PRO A 841 7.27 -28.00 -10.02
N THR A 842 6.14 -27.65 -9.45
CA THR A 842 5.06 -28.60 -9.18
C THR A 842 4.26 -28.89 -10.46
N GLN A 843 3.31 -29.80 -10.39
CA GLN A 843 2.43 -30.06 -11.52
C GLN A 843 1.67 -28.81 -11.99
N ARG A 844 1.41 -27.85 -11.10
CA ARG A 844 0.71 -26.60 -11.46
C ARG A 844 1.54 -25.75 -12.41
N GLU A 845 2.83 -25.57 -12.17
CA GLU A 845 3.72 -24.80 -13.03
C GLU A 845 3.91 -25.48 -14.39
N TRP A 846 3.90 -26.82 -14.47
CA TRP A 846 3.96 -27.58 -15.71
C TRP A 846 2.65 -27.59 -16.50
N SER A 847 1.51 -27.20 -15.88
CA SER A 847 0.18 -27.27 -16.47
C SER A 847 -0.23 -25.98 -17.15
N LEU A 848 -1.21 -26.09 -18.05
CA LEU A 848 -1.93 -24.98 -18.66
C LEU A 848 -3.39 -24.98 -18.20
N VAL A 849 -4.03 -23.82 -18.30
CA VAL A 849 -5.47 -23.66 -18.06
C VAL A 849 -6.18 -23.69 -19.41
N ASP A 850 -7.21 -24.52 -19.55
CA ASP A 850 -8.04 -24.57 -20.76
C ASP A 850 -9.15 -23.50 -20.76
N ALA A 851 -9.90 -23.40 -21.83
CA ALA A 851 -10.99 -22.41 -21.98
C ALA A 851 -12.08 -22.53 -20.89
N ASP A 852 -12.26 -23.73 -20.33
CA ASP A 852 -13.24 -24.01 -19.26
C ASP A 852 -12.66 -23.73 -17.85
N GLY A 853 -11.43 -23.21 -17.75
CA GLY A 853 -10.75 -22.95 -16.48
C GLY A 853 -10.16 -24.20 -15.82
N LYS A 854 -10.03 -25.33 -16.51
CA LYS A 854 -9.45 -26.55 -15.94
C LYS A 854 -7.95 -26.58 -16.19
N ARG A 855 -7.17 -26.89 -15.14
CA ARG A 855 -5.74 -27.09 -15.28
C ARG A 855 -5.43 -28.48 -15.79
N ARG A 856 -4.59 -28.54 -16.83
CA ARG A 856 -4.19 -29.78 -17.47
C ARG A 856 -2.69 -29.83 -17.75
N LEU A 857 -2.10 -30.96 -17.51
CA LEU A 857 -0.86 -31.36 -18.19
C LEU A 857 -1.21 -31.68 -19.65
N VAL A 858 -0.56 -30.99 -20.57
CA VAL A 858 -0.80 -31.14 -22.01
C VAL A 858 0.43 -31.84 -22.62
N PRO A 859 0.26 -33.01 -23.24
CA PRO A 859 1.40 -33.70 -23.85
C PRO A 859 2.08 -32.86 -24.93
N GLY A 860 3.39 -32.90 -24.98
CA GLY A 860 4.21 -32.17 -25.93
C GLY A 860 5.50 -31.61 -25.32
N ALA A 861 6.27 -30.94 -26.16
CA ALA A 861 7.52 -30.33 -25.75
C ALA A 861 7.26 -29.08 -24.88
N VAL A 862 8.00 -28.95 -23.78
CA VAL A 862 8.07 -27.78 -22.91
C VAL A 862 9.47 -27.19 -22.99
N THR A 863 9.55 -25.93 -23.36
CA THR A 863 10.80 -25.18 -23.32
C THR A 863 11.03 -24.66 -21.90
N VAL A 864 12.20 -24.98 -21.37
CA VAL A 864 12.70 -24.53 -20.06
C VAL A 864 13.80 -23.53 -20.29
N TRP A 865 13.67 -22.32 -19.75
CA TRP A 865 14.73 -21.32 -19.71
C TRP A 865 15.11 -21.01 -18.28
N VAL A 866 16.42 -20.96 -17.98
CA VAL A 866 16.95 -20.49 -16.69
C VAL A 866 17.99 -19.41 -16.95
N GLY A 867 17.78 -18.23 -16.36
CA GLY A 867 18.67 -17.09 -16.59
C GLY A 867 18.38 -15.90 -15.64
N GLY A 868 19.13 -14.81 -15.82
CA GLY A 868 18.98 -13.57 -15.04
C GLY A 868 17.85 -12.65 -15.51
N GLY A 869 17.01 -13.11 -16.41
CA GLY A 869 15.86 -12.43 -17.01
C GLY A 869 15.23 -13.27 -18.10
N GLN A 870 14.25 -12.76 -18.82
CA GLN A 870 13.54 -13.45 -19.89
C GLN A 870 14.42 -13.69 -21.13
N PRO A 871 14.19 -14.78 -21.89
CA PRO A 871 14.88 -15.10 -23.16
C PRO A 871 14.33 -14.24 -24.30
N VAL A 872 14.41 -12.94 -24.20
CA VAL A 872 13.88 -12.00 -25.19
C VAL A 872 14.97 -11.02 -25.59
N ALA A 873 15.10 -10.80 -26.91
CA ALA A 873 15.97 -9.77 -27.45
C ALA A 873 15.16 -8.49 -27.65
N ILE A 874 15.56 -7.44 -26.97
CA ILE A 874 14.96 -6.09 -27.09
C ILE A 874 15.99 -5.17 -27.72
N SER A 875 15.55 -4.38 -28.70
CA SER A 875 16.42 -3.42 -29.38
C SER A 875 17.01 -2.39 -28.38
N GLY A 876 18.34 -2.28 -28.36
CA GLY A 876 19.04 -1.36 -27.46
C GLY A 876 19.23 -1.85 -26.02
N LEU A 877 18.82 -3.07 -25.67
CA LEU A 877 19.08 -3.68 -24.37
C LEU A 877 20.04 -4.86 -24.49
N PRO A 878 20.87 -5.13 -23.46
CA PRO A 878 21.63 -6.37 -23.40
C PRO A 878 20.67 -7.57 -23.18
N SER A 879 20.92 -8.67 -23.88
CA SER A 879 20.18 -9.91 -23.65
C SER A 879 20.52 -10.51 -22.29
N ALA A 880 19.52 -11.09 -21.63
CA ALA A 880 19.74 -11.80 -20.39
C ALA A 880 20.65 -13.01 -20.61
N ALA A 881 21.62 -13.20 -19.70
CA ALA A 881 22.40 -14.43 -19.67
C ALA A 881 21.53 -15.59 -19.15
N GLY A 882 21.63 -16.75 -19.78
CA GLY A 882 20.85 -17.92 -19.38
C GLY A 882 21.01 -19.08 -20.34
N LEU A 883 20.35 -20.20 -20.05
CA LEU A 883 20.40 -21.44 -20.82
C LEU A 883 19.00 -21.99 -21.03
N GLN A 884 18.85 -22.72 -22.16
CA GLN A 884 17.58 -23.31 -22.54
C GLN A 884 17.73 -24.82 -22.65
N ALA A 885 16.68 -25.54 -22.25
CA ALA A 885 16.51 -26.98 -22.44
C ALA A 885 15.09 -27.26 -22.93
N SER A 886 14.89 -28.48 -23.48
CA SER A 886 13.57 -28.97 -23.83
C SER A 886 13.27 -30.25 -23.06
N LEU A 887 12.11 -30.32 -22.42
CA LEU A 887 11.56 -31.48 -21.76
C LEU A 887 10.26 -31.88 -22.44
N ASN A 888 9.76 -33.06 -22.12
CA ASN A 888 8.54 -33.58 -22.74
C ASN A 888 7.51 -33.98 -21.67
N ILE A 889 6.28 -33.51 -21.83
CA ILE A 889 5.11 -34.03 -21.09
C ILE A 889 4.57 -35.19 -21.90
N THR A 890 4.59 -36.41 -21.35
CA THR A 890 4.24 -37.63 -22.07
C THR A 890 2.76 -38.03 -21.91
N SER A 891 2.10 -37.56 -20.87
CA SER A 891 0.72 -37.91 -20.57
C SER A 891 -0.13 -36.72 -20.22
N SER A 892 -1.39 -36.75 -20.64
CA SER A 892 -2.40 -35.76 -20.22
C SER A 892 -2.95 -36.12 -18.85
N ALA A 893 -3.11 -35.12 -18.00
CA ALA A 893 -3.81 -35.21 -16.70
C ALA A 893 -4.57 -33.92 -16.39
N THR A 894 -5.78 -34.02 -15.90
CA THR A 894 -6.47 -32.88 -15.30
C THR A 894 -6.03 -32.82 -13.83
N LEU A 895 -5.57 -31.65 -13.43
CA LEU A 895 -5.16 -31.42 -12.04
C LEU A 895 -6.38 -31.07 -11.18
N PRO A 896 -6.38 -31.46 -9.89
CA PRO A 896 -7.36 -30.96 -8.96
C PRO A 896 -7.19 -29.43 -8.77
N ASP A 897 -8.27 -28.79 -8.46
CA ASP A 897 -8.33 -27.33 -8.22
C ASP A 897 -7.51 -26.87 -7.02
#